data_0016b4cc6f76a4449cb0d589000fd0a2
#
_entry.id   0016b4cc6f76a4449cb0d589000fd0a2
#
_cell.length_a   1.000
_cell.length_b   1.000
_cell.length_c   1.000
_cell.angle_alpha   90.00
_cell.angle_beta   90.00
_cell.angle_gamma   90.00
#
_symmetry.space_group_name_H-M   'P 1'
#
loop_
_entity.id
_entity.type
_entity.pdbx_description
1 polymer ?
#
loop_
_entity_poly.entity_id
_entity_poly.type
_entity_poly.pdbx_seq_one_letter_code
_entity_poly.pdbx_strand_id
1 'polypeptide(L)'
;MRKLFNSKVFLLLILSSIATVIGLEALINTHKSWADTSADEHQISSGKTALSGTKPQANPQNSFLIASDLIKRQQGKAALTKLEGLEEQHPLLTAHILLAKGEAHYLEQDYATATATWQQLIDNHPTSAAAGEALYLLGKSQPQYWQQAIAKFPAHPRTHEIIRQQLQQNPHQPRLMAILVKYTPDGTGVDQMRDRLVKEYASQLTPAEWEAIGDSYWLKWDYGKAGQAYAQASNTPRNLYRAGRGYHLANSKVTAKQYYLKLIQQYPTAEDTGWGLRRIAKVVSKREAVTYLDLAIKQFPQQAPEALVEKSQYLQALNSPKSATLALQTLLSDYKHSEAAAKYRWDVAQKKAKAGDLVTAWQWAQPIIVNNPDSKLAPKAGFWIAKWATKLNRPQDATTAYKSVLTRFPRSYYAWRSAVALGWDVGDFTTVRDKVPQVVKTTSTVPPGGSQTFQELYKLGLEQEAWTQFQMEISDRSELTVADDFTKGLLKLHRGQNLRGINQIWYLQDRDSPEDRQEWQKLRQTPAYWQALYPFPFEETILKWSKRRQLNPLLVTSLIRQESRFEPEIESSAGALGLMQVIPPTAKTAARNIGLSSYSMTNPEDNVNIGTYYLDFTHKKYGNNSMLAIASYNAGPNAVAKWIKRYGLKDADEFVEQIPYRETKGYVESVFENYWNYMLVYNPEVGSLFEDLKTK
;
A
#
# COMPACT_ATOMS: atom_id res chain seq x y z
N MET A 1 9.94 -49.43 2.21
CA MET A 1 9.19 -48.93 3.36
C MET A 1 8.62 -47.58 3.03
N ARG A 2 7.30 -47.55 2.78
CA ARG A 2 6.52 -46.33 2.48
C ARG A 2 6.29 -45.55 3.77
N LYS A 3 6.56 -44.26 3.81
CA LYS A 3 5.92 -43.29 4.73
C LYS A 3 5.67 -41.96 4.00
N LEU A 4 4.43 -41.79 3.64
CA LEU A 4 3.55 -40.62 3.65
C LEU A 4 4.23 -39.27 3.92
N PHE A 5 4.40 -38.49 2.88
CA PHE A 5 4.58 -37.07 2.98
C PHE A 5 3.22 -36.35 2.92
N ASN A 6 2.89 -35.70 4.00
CA ASN A 6 1.61 -35.05 4.24
C ASN A 6 1.47 -33.80 3.35
N SER A 7 0.49 -33.78 2.46
CA SER A 7 0.22 -32.73 1.48
C SER A 7 -0.19 -31.37 2.08
N LYS A 8 -0.37 -31.26 3.39
CA LYS A 8 -0.75 -30.01 4.08
C LYS A 8 0.41 -29.03 4.29
N VAL A 9 1.64 -29.49 4.30
CA VAL A 9 2.83 -28.64 4.50
C VAL A 9 3.23 -27.92 3.20
N PHE A 10 2.91 -28.49 2.04
CA PHE A 10 3.27 -27.88 0.75
C PHE A 10 2.31 -26.75 0.32
N LEU A 11 1.08 -26.73 0.84
CA LEU A 11 0.11 -25.67 0.57
C LEU A 11 0.35 -24.41 1.42
N LEU A 12 0.91 -24.56 2.62
CA LEU A 12 1.27 -23.47 3.50
C LEU A 12 2.51 -22.68 3.01
N LEU A 13 3.42 -23.33 2.31
CA LEU A 13 4.64 -22.71 1.77
C LEU A 13 4.41 -21.88 0.50
N ILE A 14 3.34 -22.14 -0.26
CA ILE A 14 3.00 -21.33 -1.45
C ILE A 14 2.19 -20.08 -1.07
N LEU A 15 1.48 -20.11 0.05
CA LEU A 15 0.72 -18.96 0.56
C LEU A 15 1.61 -17.93 1.26
N SER A 16 2.75 -18.33 1.82
CA SER A 16 3.67 -17.40 2.51
C SER A 16 4.44 -16.47 1.55
N SER A 17 4.74 -16.91 0.33
CA SER A 17 5.51 -16.10 -0.63
C SER A 17 4.71 -15.00 -1.36
N ILE A 18 3.38 -15.01 -1.26
CA ILE A 18 2.50 -13.90 -1.69
C ILE A 18 2.17 -12.99 -0.50
N ALA A 19 2.24 -13.52 0.72
CA ALA A 19 1.91 -12.82 1.95
C ALA A 19 2.91 -11.72 2.35
N THR A 20 4.18 -11.80 1.93
CA THR A 20 5.20 -10.79 2.29
C THR A 20 5.08 -9.48 1.53
N VAL A 21 4.30 -9.43 0.45
CA VAL A 21 3.93 -8.16 -0.22
C VAL A 21 2.52 -7.71 0.16
N ILE A 22 1.69 -8.61 0.70
CA ILE A 22 0.25 -8.40 0.91
C ILE A 22 -0.23 -8.86 2.31
N GLY A 23 0.63 -9.45 3.14
CA GLY A 23 0.22 -10.26 4.28
C GLY A 23 0.33 -9.62 5.65
N LEU A 24 -0.44 -8.57 5.96
CA LEU A 24 -0.49 -8.07 7.34
C LEU A 24 -1.86 -7.52 7.78
N GLU A 25 -2.95 -8.06 7.28
CA GLU A 25 -4.31 -7.65 7.72
C GLU A 25 -5.20 -8.79 8.26
N ALA A 26 -4.64 -9.88 8.69
CA ALA A 26 -5.46 -10.93 9.30
C ALA A 26 -4.88 -11.36 10.64
N LEU A 27 -5.37 -10.78 11.71
CA LEU A 27 -5.67 -11.41 13.01
C LEU A 27 -5.82 -10.33 14.11
N ILE A 28 -7.02 -9.79 14.22
CA ILE A 28 -7.48 -9.25 15.49
C ILE A 28 -8.83 -9.92 15.75
N ASN A 29 -8.80 -10.98 16.50
CA ASN A 29 -9.96 -11.45 17.26
C ASN A 29 -9.46 -12.22 18.47
N THR A 30 -9.45 -11.56 19.62
CA THR A 30 -9.95 -12.05 20.91
C THR A 30 -9.91 -10.94 21.95
N HIS A 31 -11.10 -10.59 22.42
CA HIS A 31 -11.48 -10.05 23.73
C HIS A 31 -10.58 -9.01 24.45
N LYS A 32 -11.05 -7.76 24.51
CA LYS A 32 -11.58 -7.23 25.81
C LYS A 32 -12.25 -5.87 25.61
N SER A 33 -13.44 -5.77 26.17
CA SER A 33 -14.18 -4.55 26.42
C SER A 33 -13.34 -3.57 27.25
N TRP A 34 -13.21 -2.34 26.77
CA TRP A 34 -12.96 -1.17 27.63
C TRP A 34 -13.91 -0.08 27.17
N ALA A 35 -14.83 0.21 28.05
CA ALA A 35 -15.58 1.46 28.05
C ALA A 35 -14.67 2.54 28.61
N ASP A 36 -14.89 3.74 28.11
CA ASP A 36 -14.52 5.04 28.67
C ASP A 36 -13.10 5.20 29.29
N THR A 37 -12.26 5.93 28.59
CA THR A 37 -11.49 7.01 29.24
C THR A 37 -11.27 8.15 28.27
N SER A 38 -11.60 9.31 28.79
CA SER A 38 -11.46 10.67 28.35
C SER A 38 -10.16 11.01 27.60
N ALA A 39 -10.31 11.98 26.72
CA ALA A 39 -9.28 12.78 26.07
C ALA A 39 -8.08 13.09 26.98
N ASP A 40 -6.88 12.69 26.52
CA ASP A 40 -5.65 13.33 26.93
C ASP A 40 -5.05 14.07 25.74
N GLU A 41 -5.01 15.37 25.88
CA GLU A 41 -4.39 16.32 24.98
C GLU A 41 -2.87 16.10 24.98
N HIS A 42 -2.34 15.53 23.92
CA HIS A 42 -0.92 15.69 23.62
C HIS A 42 -0.69 17.00 22.84
N GLN A 43 -0.27 18.02 23.59
CA GLN A 43 0.30 19.25 23.06
C GLN A 43 1.47 18.93 22.13
N ILE A 44 1.26 19.17 20.85
CA ILE A 44 2.36 19.29 19.87
C ILE A 44 2.89 20.72 19.99
N SER A 45 4.07 20.86 20.58
CA SER A 45 4.77 22.15 20.64
C SER A 45 5.16 22.58 19.23
N SER A 46 4.46 23.58 18.73
CA SER A 46 4.82 24.31 17.52
C SER A 46 6.01 25.24 17.84
N GLY A 47 7.18 24.92 17.31
CA GLY A 47 8.34 25.84 17.32
C GLY A 47 7.99 27.13 16.58
N LYS A 48 7.76 28.19 17.33
CA LYS A 48 7.63 29.56 16.79
C LYS A 48 9.01 30.08 16.39
N THR A 49 9.27 30.15 15.10
CA THR A 49 10.29 31.05 14.57
C THR A 49 9.64 32.43 14.39
N ALA A 50 10.00 33.40 15.23
CA ALA A 50 9.60 34.79 15.11
C ALA A 50 10.24 35.42 13.87
N LEU A 51 9.43 35.76 12.87
CA LEU A 51 9.80 36.70 11.82
C LEU A 51 9.30 38.06 12.21
N SER A 52 10.25 39.00 12.32
CA SER A 52 10.04 40.41 12.63
C SER A 52 9.36 41.14 11.48
N GLY A 53 8.28 41.88 11.81
CA GLY A 53 7.94 43.20 11.37
C GLY A 53 7.67 43.48 9.91
N THR A 54 6.41 43.22 9.48
CA THR A 54 5.58 44.09 8.66
C THR A 54 4.13 43.71 8.96
N LYS A 55 3.23 44.68 9.18
CA LYS A 55 1.79 44.40 9.37
C LYS A 55 1.32 43.65 8.15
N PRO A 56 0.80 42.39 8.28
CA PRO A 56 0.28 41.70 7.15
C PRO A 56 -1.00 42.40 6.70
N GLN A 57 -1.05 42.80 5.44
CA GLN A 57 -2.31 43.01 4.74
C GLN A 57 -3.15 41.73 4.96
N ALA A 58 -4.37 41.89 5.48
CA ALA A 58 -5.21 40.74 5.82
C ALA A 58 -5.46 39.92 4.57
N ASN A 59 -4.71 38.81 4.40
CA ASN A 59 -4.97 37.86 3.37
C ASN A 59 -6.27 37.15 3.78
N PRO A 60 -7.35 37.18 2.98
CA PRO A 60 -8.63 36.57 3.30
C PRO A 60 -8.51 35.07 3.70
N GLN A 61 -7.56 34.33 3.09
CA GLN A 61 -7.26 32.93 3.44
C GLN A 61 -6.84 32.79 4.91
N ASN A 62 -6.04 33.71 5.43
CA ASN A 62 -5.67 33.73 6.84
C ASN A 62 -6.87 34.04 7.75
N SER A 63 -7.86 34.82 7.27
CA SER A 63 -9.02 35.18 8.07
C SER A 63 -9.91 33.96 8.35
N PHE A 64 -10.13 33.07 7.38
CA PHE A 64 -10.91 31.85 7.59
C PHE A 64 -10.20 30.87 8.53
N LEU A 65 -8.89 30.69 8.38
CA LEU A 65 -8.11 29.85 9.28
C LEU A 65 -8.14 30.39 10.72
N ILE A 66 -8.00 31.70 10.91
CA ILE A 66 -8.08 32.35 12.21
C ILE A 66 -9.48 32.17 12.81
N ALA A 67 -10.55 32.31 12.01
CA ALA A 67 -11.91 32.09 12.46
C ALA A 67 -12.15 30.66 12.92
N SER A 68 -11.65 29.67 12.18
CA SER A 68 -11.73 28.27 12.56
C SER A 68 -11.00 27.97 13.88
N ASP A 69 -9.82 28.55 14.10
CA ASP A 69 -9.09 28.45 15.36
C ASP A 69 -9.84 29.13 16.53
N LEU A 70 -10.44 30.28 16.28
CA LEU A 70 -11.26 31.00 17.29
C LEU A 70 -12.50 30.16 17.69
N ILE A 71 -13.15 29.51 16.73
CA ILE A 71 -14.28 28.60 17.01
C ILE A 71 -13.81 27.43 17.89
N LYS A 72 -12.68 26.80 17.56
CA LYS A 72 -12.10 25.73 18.40
C LYS A 72 -11.79 26.19 19.83
N ARG A 73 -11.46 27.48 20.00
CA ARG A 73 -11.21 28.10 21.32
C ARG A 73 -12.48 28.67 21.97
N GLN A 74 -13.67 28.37 21.46
CA GLN A 74 -14.96 28.82 21.99
C GLN A 74 -15.13 30.37 21.98
N GLN A 75 -14.52 31.04 21.00
CA GLN A 75 -14.54 32.51 20.88
C GLN A 75 -15.43 32.94 19.70
N GLY A 76 -16.74 32.70 19.82
CA GLY A 76 -17.72 32.89 18.74
C GLY A 76 -17.75 34.30 18.20
N LYS A 77 -17.86 35.33 19.08
CA LYS A 77 -17.91 36.74 18.67
C LYS A 77 -16.67 37.17 17.85
N ALA A 78 -15.47 36.78 18.29
CA ALA A 78 -14.25 37.08 17.57
C ALA A 78 -14.19 36.35 16.22
N ALA A 79 -14.70 35.12 16.15
CA ALA A 79 -14.81 34.35 14.92
C ALA A 79 -15.75 35.03 13.91
N LEU A 80 -16.94 35.50 14.35
CA LEU A 80 -17.89 36.20 13.49
C LEU A 80 -17.27 37.44 12.84
N THR A 81 -16.50 38.23 13.62
CA THR A 81 -15.79 39.38 13.07
C THR A 81 -14.79 38.99 11.96
N LYS A 82 -14.17 37.81 12.05
CA LYS A 82 -13.25 37.31 11.02
C LYS A 82 -13.95 36.71 9.81
N LEU A 83 -15.18 36.24 9.97
CA LEU A 83 -16.00 35.63 8.92
C LEU A 83 -16.82 36.65 8.13
N GLU A 84 -16.90 37.91 8.56
CA GLU A 84 -17.70 38.94 7.91
C GLU A 84 -17.20 39.19 6.48
N GLY A 85 -18.07 39.10 5.48
CA GLY A 85 -17.79 39.33 4.06
C GLY A 85 -16.85 38.32 3.40
N LEU A 86 -16.49 37.20 4.07
CA LEU A 86 -15.58 36.22 3.48
C LEU A 86 -16.20 35.39 2.35
N GLU A 87 -17.51 35.21 2.30
CA GLU A 87 -18.19 34.46 1.25
C GLU A 87 -17.97 35.10 -0.14
N GLU A 88 -17.97 36.44 -0.19
CA GLU A 88 -17.73 37.18 -1.43
C GLU A 88 -16.25 37.10 -1.85
N GLN A 89 -15.34 37.10 -0.87
CA GLN A 89 -13.89 37.01 -1.10
C GLN A 89 -13.41 35.60 -1.43
N HIS A 90 -14.13 34.59 -0.96
CA HIS A 90 -13.82 33.16 -1.14
C HIS A 90 -15.02 32.34 -1.60
N PRO A 91 -15.51 32.52 -2.82
CA PRO A 91 -16.71 31.81 -3.30
C PRO A 91 -16.60 30.29 -3.24
N LEU A 92 -15.39 29.73 -3.41
CA LEU A 92 -15.14 28.29 -3.31
C LEU A 92 -15.38 27.73 -1.91
N LEU A 93 -15.24 28.55 -0.87
CA LEU A 93 -15.38 28.15 0.53
C LEU A 93 -16.70 28.60 1.14
N THR A 94 -17.63 29.21 0.40
CA THR A 94 -18.90 29.77 0.92
C THR A 94 -19.63 28.76 1.81
N ALA A 95 -19.75 27.50 1.42
CA ALA A 95 -20.40 26.47 2.23
C ALA A 95 -19.72 26.25 3.57
N HIS A 96 -18.39 26.22 3.62
CA HIS A 96 -17.61 26.05 4.85
C HIS A 96 -17.62 27.32 5.71
N ILE A 97 -17.67 28.50 5.08
CA ILE A 97 -17.79 29.77 5.79
C ILE A 97 -19.17 29.89 6.46
N LEU A 98 -20.26 29.50 5.75
CA LEU A 98 -21.60 29.46 6.36
C LEU A 98 -21.69 28.45 7.52
N LEU A 99 -21.02 27.27 7.39
CA LEU A 99 -20.92 26.33 8.49
C LEU A 99 -20.28 26.99 9.72
N ALA A 100 -19.11 27.61 9.53
CA ALA A 100 -18.37 28.28 10.59
C ALA A 100 -19.14 29.45 11.22
N LYS A 101 -19.89 30.22 10.41
CA LYS A 101 -20.78 31.29 10.94
C LYS A 101 -21.86 30.72 11.84
N GLY A 102 -22.52 29.65 11.41
CA GLY A 102 -23.53 28.97 12.23
C GLY A 102 -22.95 28.45 13.55
N GLU A 103 -21.74 27.82 13.50
CA GLU A 103 -21.04 27.39 14.72
C GLU A 103 -20.69 28.56 15.64
N ALA A 104 -20.21 29.68 15.09
CA ALA A 104 -19.87 30.87 15.87
C ALA A 104 -21.12 31.49 16.54
N HIS A 105 -22.26 31.58 15.84
CA HIS A 105 -23.54 32.02 16.44
C HIS A 105 -23.97 31.06 17.54
N TYR A 106 -23.83 29.73 17.32
CA TYR A 106 -24.18 28.75 18.34
C TYR A 106 -23.36 28.93 19.64
N LEU A 107 -22.07 29.24 19.53
CA LEU A 107 -21.17 29.53 20.64
C LEU A 107 -21.60 30.78 21.43
N GLU A 108 -22.15 31.78 20.75
CA GLU A 108 -22.70 32.99 21.36
C GLU A 108 -24.15 32.78 21.89
N GLN A 109 -24.64 31.54 21.90
CA GLN A 109 -26.00 31.15 22.31
C GLN A 109 -27.11 31.75 21.42
N ASP A 110 -26.79 32.30 20.28
CA ASP A 110 -27.75 32.75 19.27
C ASP A 110 -28.20 31.58 18.40
N TYR A 111 -28.95 30.68 19.01
CA TYR A 111 -29.41 29.44 18.40
C TYR A 111 -30.36 29.67 17.21
N ALA A 112 -31.08 30.77 17.19
CA ALA A 112 -31.99 31.09 16.10
C ALA A 112 -31.22 31.44 14.84
N THR A 113 -30.23 32.33 14.92
CA THR A 113 -29.38 32.69 13.80
C THR A 113 -28.48 31.52 13.36
N ALA A 114 -27.96 30.75 14.32
CA ALA A 114 -27.18 29.54 13.99
C ALA A 114 -28.03 28.57 13.15
N THR A 115 -29.26 28.26 13.57
CA THR A 115 -30.15 27.38 12.82
C THR A 115 -30.51 27.93 11.45
N ALA A 116 -30.81 29.22 11.33
CA ALA A 116 -31.11 29.84 10.05
C ALA A 116 -29.92 29.82 9.09
N THR A 117 -28.70 30.05 9.59
CA THR A 117 -27.47 30.00 8.81
C THR A 117 -27.17 28.57 8.32
N TRP A 118 -27.33 27.57 9.18
CA TRP A 118 -27.14 26.17 8.75
C TRP A 118 -28.26 25.72 7.77
N GLN A 119 -29.49 26.20 7.93
CA GLN A 119 -30.53 25.92 6.94
C GLN A 119 -30.22 26.56 5.61
N GLN A 120 -29.79 27.82 5.58
CA GLN A 120 -29.32 28.50 4.37
C GLN A 120 -28.19 27.73 3.67
N LEU A 121 -27.23 27.20 4.45
CA LEU A 121 -26.17 26.34 3.92
C LEU A 121 -26.74 25.10 3.23
N ILE A 122 -27.65 24.37 3.88
CA ILE A 122 -28.26 23.15 3.35
C ILE A 122 -29.05 23.43 2.07
N ASP A 123 -29.77 24.55 2.02
CA ASP A 123 -30.62 24.92 0.89
C ASP A 123 -29.80 25.38 -0.33
N ASN A 124 -28.74 26.18 -0.09
CA ASN A 124 -27.92 26.75 -1.16
C ASN A 124 -26.78 25.83 -1.62
N HIS A 125 -26.31 24.92 -0.76
CA HIS A 125 -25.19 24.03 -1.03
C HIS A 125 -25.50 22.57 -0.64
N PRO A 126 -26.61 21.97 -1.17
CA PRO A 126 -27.18 20.69 -0.70
C PRO A 126 -26.27 19.47 -0.90
N THR A 127 -25.21 19.57 -1.69
CA THR A 127 -24.25 18.49 -1.96
C THR A 127 -22.89 18.71 -1.31
N SER A 128 -22.69 19.84 -0.63
CA SER A 128 -21.43 20.14 0.05
C SER A 128 -21.22 19.26 1.27
N ALA A 129 -19.97 18.87 1.54
CA ALA A 129 -19.61 18.18 2.78
C ALA A 129 -19.99 19.01 4.03
N ALA A 130 -19.90 20.35 3.96
CA ALA A 130 -20.34 21.24 5.03
C ALA A 130 -21.84 21.12 5.33
N ALA A 131 -22.69 20.83 4.33
CA ALA A 131 -24.11 20.58 4.57
C ALA A 131 -24.35 19.29 5.37
N GLY A 132 -23.54 18.25 5.16
CA GLY A 132 -23.57 17.04 5.98
C GLY A 132 -23.23 17.31 7.44
N GLU A 133 -22.25 18.17 7.73
CA GLU A 133 -21.91 18.63 9.08
C GLU A 133 -23.04 19.47 9.69
N ALA A 134 -23.63 20.39 8.92
CA ALA A 134 -24.78 21.20 9.37
C ALA A 134 -26.00 20.32 9.76
N LEU A 135 -26.32 19.29 8.96
CA LEU A 135 -27.37 18.33 9.29
C LEU A 135 -27.07 17.55 10.59
N TYR A 136 -25.81 17.22 10.84
CA TYR A 136 -25.40 16.60 12.10
C TYR A 136 -25.63 17.53 13.28
N LEU A 137 -25.24 18.80 13.17
CA LEU A 137 -25.39 19.80 14.24
C LEU A 137 -26.88 20.09 14.55
N LEU A 138 -27.68 20.34 13.51
CA LEU A 138 -29.14 20.54 13.66
C LEU A 138 -29.83 19.32 14.24
N GLY A 139 -29.40 18.13 13.86
CA GLY A 139 -29.97 16.87 14.31
C GLY A 139 -29.82 16.60 15.82
N LYS A 140 -28.90 17.29 16.51
CA LYS A 140 -28.75 17.20 17.98
C LYS A 140 -30.02 17.68 18.71
N SER A 141 -30.71 18.67 18.17
CA SER A 141 -31.97 19.19 18.70
C SER A 141 -33.20 18.66 17.96
N GLN A 142 -33.07 18.33 16.70
CA GLN A 142 -34.16 17.93 15.80
C GLN A 142 -33.81 16.67 15.02
N PRO A 143 -34.17 15.46 15.49
CA PRO A 143 -33.72 14.18 14.92
C PRO A 143 -34.04 13.96 13.43
N GLN A 144 -35.01 14.69 12.86
CA GLN A 144 -35.30 14.60 11.43
C GLN A 144 -34.12 15.01 10.54
N TYR A 145 -33.23 15.87 11.01
CA TYR A 145 -32.01 16.24 10.26
C TYR A 145 -31.00 15.09 10.21
N TRP A 146 -30.95 14.26 11.25
CA TRP A 146 -30.12 13.05 11.22
C TRP A 146 -30.62 12.04 10.16
N GLN A 147 -31.94 11.92 9.99
CA GLN A 147 -32.49 11.08 8.90
C GLN A 147 -32.12 11.62 7.53
N GLN A 148 -32.12 12.96 7.38
CA GLN A 148 -31.64 13.58 6.14
C GLN A 148 -30.14 13.35 5.91
N ALA A 149 -29.30 13.44 6.96
CA ALA A 149 -27.88 13.14 6.87
C ALA A 149 -27.65 11.70 6.41
N ILE A 150 -28.35 10.72 6.98
CA ILE A 150 -28.26 9.30 6.59
C ILE A 150 -28.67 9.10 5.13
N ALA A 151 -29.73 9.79 4.67
CA ALA A 151 -30.25 9.62 3.33
C ALA A 151 -29.39 10.31 2.25
N LYS A 152 -28.91 11.54 2.53
CA LYS A 152 -28.20 12.38 1.53
C LYS A 152 -26.67 12.26 1.60
N PHE A 153 -26.13 11.95 2.77
CA PHE A 153 -24.70 11.92 3.03
C PHE A 153 -24.23 10.61 3.72
N PRO A 154 -24.56 9.42 3.16
CA PRO A 154 -24.25 8.14 3.81
C PRO A 154 -22.74 7.88 3.98
N ALA A 155 -21.90 8.53 3.18
CA ALA A 155 -20.44 8.42 3.27
C ALA A 155 -19.80 9.42 4.25
N HIS A 156 -20.56 10.39 4.77
CA HIS A 156 -20.04 11.43 5.64
C HIS A 156 -19.65 10.88 7.02
N PRO A 157 -18.48 11.26 7.60
CA PRO A 157 -18.04 10.76 8.90
C PRO A 157 -19.07 10.99 10.02
N ARG A 158 -19.74 12.14 10.06
CA ARG A 158 -20.81 12.42 11.05
C ARG A 158 -22.03 11.52 10.88
N THR A 159 -22.35 11.14 9.66
CA THR A 159 -23.40 10.15 9.42
C THR A 159 -23.04 8.80 10.03
N HIS A 160 -21.79 8.40 9.95
CA HIS A 160 -21.33 7.17 10.60
C HIS A 160 -21.40 7.26 12.13
N GLU A 161 -21.15 8.42 12.74
CA GLU A 161 -21.34 8.66 14.18
C GLU A 161 -22.82 8.53 14.56
N ILE A 162 -23.72 9.18 13.82
CA ILE A 162 -25.18 9.07 14.00
C ILE A 162 -25.61 7.60 13.93
N ILE A 163 -25.18 6.88 12.91
CA ILE A 163 -25.53 5.47 12.72
C ILE A 163 -25.04 4.62 13.89
N ARG A 164 -23.81 4.82 14.36
CA ARG A 164 -23.27 4.09 15.52
C ARG A 164 -24.08 4.35 16.78
N GLN A 165 -24.44 5.61 17.03
CA GLN A 165 -25.28 5.98 18.15
C GLN A 165 -26.69 5.33 18.07
N GLN A 166 -27.30 5.32 16.88
CA GLN A 166 -28.60 4.67 16.68
C GLN A 166 -28.54 3.15 16.86
N LEU A 167 -27.43 2.52 16.37
CA LEU A 167 -27.21 1.08 16.55
C LEU A 167 -26.91 0.69 17.99
N GLN A 168 -26.34 1.57 18.80
CA GLN A 168 -26.20 1.35 20.26
C GLN A 168 -27.55 1.33 20.96
N GLN A 169 -28.49 2.20 20.56
CA GLN A 169 -29.84 2.25 21.10
C GLN A 169 -30.72 1.10 20.60
N ASN A 170 -30.67 0.83 19.31
CA ASN A 170 -31.37 -0.27 18.65
C ASN A 170 -30.46 -1.00 17.70
N PRO A 171 -29.92 -2.17 18.10
CA PRO A 171 -28.99 -2.92 17.27
C PRO A 171 -29.63 -3.70 16.11
N HIS A 172 -31.00 -3.69 16.00
CA HIS A 172 -31.74 -4.44 14.97
C HIS A 172 -32.11 -3.58 13.76
N GLN A 173 -31.14 -2.88 13.19
CA GLN A 173 -31.32 -1.98 12.05
C GLN A 173 -30.36 -2.36 10.89
N PRO A 174 -30.70 -3.38 10.07
CA PRO A 174 -29.80 -3.93 9.03
C PRO A 174 -29.38 -2.89 7.99
N ARG A 175 -30.28 -1.93 7.63
CA ARG A 175 -29.93 -0.89 6.66
C ARG A 175 -28.81 0.03 7.14
N LEU A 176 -28.80 0.37 8.43
CA LEU A 176 -27.74 1.19 9.01
C LEU A 176 -26.41 0.42 9.10
N MET A 177 -26.47 -0.87 9.45
CA MET A 177 -25.27 -1.71 9.42
C MET A 177 -24.68 -1.81 8.00
N ALA A 178 -25.53 -1.96 6.97
CA ALA A 178 -25.10 -2.06 5.58
C ALA A 178 -24.38 -0.78 5.10
N ILE A 179 -24.83 0.40 5.53
CA ILE A 179 -24.13 1.67 5.26
C ILE A 179 -22.72 1.64 5.86
N LEU A 180 -22.54 1.24 7.12
CA LEU A 180 -21.21 1.15 7.73
C LEU A 180 -20.32 0.11 7.03
N VAL A 181 -20.87 -1.05 6.63
CA VAL A 181 -20.14 -2.07 5.87
C VAL A 181 -19.65 -1.53 4.53
N LYS A 182 -20.48 -0.73 3.84
CA LYS A 182 -20.12 -0.12 2.55
C LYS A 182 -19.05 0.96 2.68
N TYR A 183 -19.25 1.92 3.59
CA TYR A 183 -18.44 3.15 3.63
C TYR A 183 -17.31 3.13 4.65
N THR A 184 -17.36 2.23 5.64
CA THR A 184 -16.33 2.07 6.67
C THR A 184 -15.94 0.60 6.88
N PRO A 185 -15.58 -0.16 5.81
CA PRO A 185 -15.35 -1.61 5.90
C PRO A 185 -14.25 -2.00 6.90
N ASP A 186 -13.33 -1.09 7.20
CA ASP A 186 -12.25 -1.28 8.19
C ASP A 186 -12.57 -0.70 9.58
N GLY A 187 -13.77 -0.16 9.75
CA GLY A 187 -14.18 0.49 11.01
C GLY A 187 -14.34 -0.51 12.14
N THR A 188 -14.13 -0.03 13.38
CA THR A 188 -14.31 -0.84 14.60
C THR A 188 -15.72 -1.44 14.66
N GLY A 189 -15.81 -2.75 14.89
CA GLY A 189 -17.07 -3.48 14.99
C GLY A 189 -17.78 -3.77 13.66
N VAL A 190 -17.26 -3.33 12.53
CA VAL A 190 -17.91 -3.51 11.22
C VAL A 190 -17.83 -4.97 10.76
N ASP A 191 -16.79 -5.71 11.11
CA ASP A 191 -16.69 -7.14 10.80
C ASP A 191 -17.82 -7.94 11.45
N GLN A 192 -18.14 -7.65 12.71
CA GLN A 192 -19.27 -8.28 13.42
C GLN A 192 -20.62 -7.88 12.82
N MET A 193 -20.78 -6.61 12.42
CA MET A 193 -21.99 -6.12 11.75
C MET A 193 -22.20 -6.81 10.41
N ARG A 194 -21.15 -6.94 9.61
CA ARG A 194 -21.15 -7.67 8.33
C ARG A 194 -21.57 -9.13 8.51
N ASP A 195 -20.93 -9.84 9.44
CA ASP A 195 -21.21 -11.26 9.70
C ASP A 195 -22.65 -11.44 10.22
N ARG A 196 -23.14 -10.49 11.01
CA ARG A 196 -24.51 -10.46 11.49
C ARG A 196 -25.53 -10.20 10.39
N LEU A 197 -25.24 -9.27 9.45
CA LEU A 197 -26.07 -9.03 8.26
C LEU A 197 -26.29 -10.32 7.47
N VAL A 198 -25.20 -11.03 7.20
CA VAL A 198 -25.26 -12.30 6.46
C VAL A 198 -26.02 -13.40 7.23
N LYS A 199 -25.84 -13.48 8.54
CA LYS A 199 -26.44 -14.54 9.37
C LYS A 199 -27.92 -14.30 9.66
N GLU A 200 -28.30 -13.05 10.01
CA GLU A 200 -29.61 -12.75 10.56
C GLU A 200 -30.55 -12.04 9.57
N TYR A 201 -30.00 -11.36 8.55
CA TYR A 201 -30.76 -10.48 7.67
C TYR A 201 -30.59 -10.77 6.18
N ALA A 202 -30.05 -11.94 5.82
CA ALA A 202 -29.74 -12.30 4.44
C ALA A 202 -30.90 -12.07 3.45
N SER A 203 -32.14 -12.40 3.84
CA SER A 203 -33.35 -12.25 3.00
C SER A 203 -33.79 -10.79 2.80
N GLN A 204 -33.27 -9.85 3.60
CA GLN A 204 -33.59 -8.44 3.53
C GLN A 204 -32.56 -7.62 2.74
N LEU A 205 -31.42 -8.24 2.41
CA LEU A 205 -30.32 -7.56 1.72
C LEU A 205 -30.60 -7.41 0.22
N THR A 206 -30.37 -6.22 -0.27
CA THR A 206 -30.40 -5.93 -1.71
C THR A 206 -29.16 -6.46 -2.41
N PRO A 207 -29.17 -6.68 -3.74
CA PRO A 207 -27.99 -7.07 -4.48
C PRO A 207 -26.80 -6.12 -4.32
N ALA A 208 -27.04 -4.81 -4.17
CA ALA A 208 -25.98 -3.82 -3.94
C ALA A 208 -25.36 -3.95 -2.52
N GLU A 209 -26.17 -4.26 -1.52
CA GLU A 209 -25.66 -4.53 -0.16
C GLU A 209 -24.85 -5.84 -0.12
N TRP A 210 -25.28 -6.88 -0.85
CA TRP A 210 -24.50 -8.11 -1.03
C TRP A 210 -23.15 -7.84 -1.71
N GLU A 211 -23.11 -6.95 -2.71
CA GLU A 211 -21.86 -6.55 -3.35
C GLU A 211 -20.93 -5.86 -2.35
N ALA A 212 -21.42 -4.89 -1.56
CA ALA A 212 -20.65 -4.21 -0.52
C ALA A 212 -20.13 -5.19 0.57
N ILE A 213 -20.94 -6.18 0.95
CA ILE A 213 -20.54 -7.27 1.86
C ILE A 213 -19.43 -8.10 1.22
N GLY A 214 -19.56 -8.43 -0.06
CA GLY A 214 -18.54 -9.15 -0.82
C GLY A 214 -17.22 -8.38 -0.88
N ASP A 215 -17.26 -7.08 -1.15
CA ASP A 215 -16.09 -6.19 -1.16
C ASP A 215 -15.45 -6.13 0.22
N SER A 216 -16.23 -6.05 1.30
CA SER A 216 -15.74 -6.03 2.67
C SER A 216 -15.04 -7.35 3.05
N TYR A 217 -15.60 -8.52 2.72
CA TYR A 217 -14.94 -9.79 2.93
C TYR A 217 -13.68 -9.94 2.08
N TRP A 218 -13.71 -9.46 0.82
CA TRP A 218 -12.56 -9.49 -0.08
C TRP A 218 -11.38 -8.68 0.47
N LEU A 219 -11.67 -7.50 1.00
CA LEU A 219 -10.69 -6.63 1.65
C LEU A 219 -10.01 -7.31 2.85
N LYS A 220 -10.74 -8.15 3.57
CA LYS A 220 -10.26 -8.93 4.73
C LYS A 220 -9.74 -10.33 4.35
N TRP A 221 -9.65 -10.62 3.06
CA TRP A 221 -9.12 -11.88 2.49
C TRP A 221 -9.93 -13.14 2.85
N ASP A 222 -11.14 -12.96 3.37
CA ASP A 222 -12.10 -14.06 3.54
C ASP A 222 -12.76 -14.35 2.18
N TYR A 223 -11.94 -14.89 1.27
CA TYR A 223 -12.35 -15.11 -0.11
C TYR A 223 -13.53 -16.07 -0.25
N GLY A 224 -13.66 -17.03 0.65
CA GLY A 224 -14.79 -17.97 0.66
C GLY A 224 -16.11 -17.26 0.89
N LYS A 225 -16.21 -16.47 1.96
CA LYS A 225 -17.38 -15.65 2.26
C LYS A 225 -17.60 -14.54 1.21
N ALA A 226 -16.52 -13.94 0.72
CA ALA A 226 -16.62 -12.99 -0.40
C ALA A 226 -17.28 -13.63 -1.63
N GLY A 227 -16.84 -14.81 -2.03
CA GLY A 227 -17.42 -15.54 -3.14
C GLY A 227 -18.92 -15.84 -2.95
N GLN A 228 -19.32 -16.22 -1.73
CA GLN A 228 -20.73 -16.42 -1.38
C GLN A 228 -21.54 -15.13 -1.48
N ALA A 229 -21.02 -14.01 -1.01
CA ALA A 229 -21.70 -12.73 -1.06
C ALA A 229 -21.86 -12.20 -2.50
N TYR A 230 -20.78 -12.25 -3.31
CA TYR A 230 -20.88 -11.87 -4.73
C TYR A 230 -21.84 -12.76 -5.53
N ALA A 231 -22.04 -14.01 -5.12
CA ALA A 231 -23.01 -14.92 -5.73
C ALA A 231 -24.46 -14.49 -5.51
N GLN A 232 -24.74 -13.65 -4.50
CA GLN A 232 -26.05 -13.05 -4.19
C GLN A 232 -26.19 -11.63 -4.77
N ALA A 233 -25.07 -11.02 -5.19
CA ALA A 233 -25.07 -9.70 -5.82
C ALA A 233 -25.62 -9.74 -7.26
N SER A 234 -25.76 -8.58 -7.88
CA SER A 234 -26.13 -8.50 -9.30
C SER A 234 -25.14 -9.27 -10.18
N ASN A 235 -25.66 -9.93 -11.23
CA ASN A 235 -24.86 -10.70 -12.18
C ASN A 235 -24.08 -9.79 -13.14
N THR A 236 -23.17 -8.95 -12.61
CA THR A 236 -22.21 -8.18 -13.42
C THR A 236 -21.00 -9.05 -13.76
N PRO A 237 -20.23 -8.73 -14.82
CA PRO A 237 -18.98 -9.43 -15.13
C PRO A 237 -18.05 -9.50 -13.92
N ARG A 238 -17.85 -8.37 -13.23
CA ARG A 238 -17.03 -8.26 -12.01
C ARG A 238 -17.50 -9.21 -10.90
N ASN A 239 -18.81 -9.20 -10.61
CA ASN A 239 -19.34 -10.01 -9.50
C ASN A 239 -19.28 -11.52 -9.81
N LEU A 240 -19.56 -11.91 -11.04
CA LEU A 240 -19.42 -13.31 -11.48
C LEU A 240 -17.96 -13.78 -11.43
N TYR A 241 -17.02 -12.92 -11.89
CA TYR A 241 -15.60 -13.22 -11.78
C TYR A 241 -15.17 -13.36 -10.31
N ARG A 242 -15.55 -12.40 -9.45
CA ARG A 242 -15.20 -12.42 -8.04
C ARG A 242 -15.83 -13.56 -7.27
N ALA A 243 -17.08 -13.93 -7.57
CA ALA A 243 -17.71 -15.12 -7.05
C ALA A 243 -16.90 -16.37 -7.41
N GLY A 244 -16.62 -16.58 -8.70
CA GLY A 244 -15.78 -17.68 -9.17
C GLY A 244 -14.39 -17.68 -8.54
N ARG A 245 -13.76 -16.52 -8.43
CA ARG A 245 -12.43 -16.39 -7.84
C ARG A 245 -12.42 -16.64 -6.33
N GLY A 246 -13.42 -16.16 -5.61
CA GLY A 246 -13.59 -16.40 -4.18
C GLY A 246 -13.74 -17.88 -3.86
N TYR A 247 -14.62 -18.59 -4.55
CA TYR A 247 -14.77 -20.03 -4.43
C TYR A 247 -13.50 -20.80 -4.83
N HIS A 248 -12.79 -20.34 -5.87
CA HIS A 248 -11.53 -20.95 -6.28
C HIS A 248 -10.45 -20.84 -5.18
N LEU A 249 -10.29 -19.67 -4.57
CA LEU A 249 -9.34 -19.44 -3.48
C LEU A 249 -9.71 -20.22 -2.22
N ALA A 250 -11.00 -20.42 -1.97
CA ALA A 250 -11.52 -21.30 -0.91
C ALA A 250 -11.46 -22.81 -1.27
N ASN A 251 -10.78 -23.17 -2.37
CA ASN A 251 -10.65 -24.57 -2.86
C ASN A 251 -11.96 -25.26 -3.27
N SER A 252 -13.05 -24.50 -3.48
CA SER A 252 -14.35 -25.00 -3.97
C SER A 252 -14.37 -25.01 -5.50
N LYS A 253 -13.58 -25.90 -6.11
CA LYS A 253 -13.31 -25.90 -7.57
C LYS A 253 -14.54 -26.10 -8.43
N VAL A 254 -15.50 -26.93 -8.00
CA VAL A 254 -16.74 -27.21 -8.74
C VAL A 254 -17.59 -25.95 -8.84
N THR A 255 -17.84 -25.29 -7.72
CA THR A 255 -18.61 -24.03 -7.69
C THR A 255 -17.89 -22.92 -8.44
N ALA A 256 -16.57 -22.82 -8.29
CA ALA A 256 -15.76 -21.86 -9.06
C ALA A 256 -15.93 -22.06 -10.57
N LYS A 257 -15.86 -23.30 -11.07
CA LYS A 257 -16.11 -23.63 -12.49
C LYS A 257 -17.47 -23.15 -12.94
N GLN A 258 -18.53 -23.33 -12.15
CA GLN A 258 -19.90 -22.89 -12.50
C GLN A 258 -19.97 -21.37 -12.71
N TYR A 259 -19.38 -20.56 -11.82
CA TYR A 259 -19.38 -19.11 -11.94
C TYR A 259 -18.52 -18.60 -13.11
N TYR A 260 -17.37 -19.22 -13.37
CA TYR A 260 -16.57 -18.88 -14.56
C TYR A 260 -17.30 -19.24 -15.85
N LEU A 261 -18.00 -20.37 -15.91
CA LEU A 261 -18.82 -20.73 -17.08
C LEU A 261 -19.97 -19.73 -17.27
N LYS A 262 -20.65 -19.36 -16.19
CA LYS A 262 -21.72 -18.35 -16.24
C LYS A 262 -21.21 -17.01 -16.77
N LEU A 263 -20.02 -16.55 -16.31
CA LEU A 263 -19.34 -15.36 -16.80
C LEU A 263 -19.07 -15.46 -18.31
N ILE A 264 -18.45 -16.56 -18.76
CA ILE A 264 -18.09 -16.78 -20.18
C ILE A 264 -19.34 -16.79 -21.07
N GLN A 265 -20.43 -17.38 -20.59
CA GLN A 265 -21.69 -17.49 -21.36
C GLN A 265 -22.44 -16.16 -21.42
N GLN A 266 -22.54 -15.43 -20.32
CA GLN A 266 -23.35 -14.20 -20.24
C GLN A 266 -22.60 -12.97 -20.74
N TYR A 267 -21.28 -12.94 -20.59
CA TYR A 267 -20.45 -11.78 -20.91
C TYR A 267 -19.19 -12.16 -21.70
N PRO A 268 -19.35 -12.76 -22.90
CA PRO A 268 -18.21 -13.35 -23.63
C PRO A 268 -17.13 -12.36 -24.03
N THR A 269 -17.42 -11.07 -24.06
CA THR A 269 -16.47 -10.01 -24.48
C THR A 269 -16.01 -9.10 -23.34
N ALA A 270 -16.54 -9.29 -22.13
CA ALA A 270 -16.12 -8.50 -20.97
C ALA A 270 -14.68 -8.80 -20.60
N GLU A 271 -13.92 -7.81 -20.11
CA GLU A 271 -12.53 -7.97 -19.69
C GLU A 271 -12.38 -9.05 -18.60
N ASP A 272 -13.27 -9.07 -17.62
CA ASP A 272 -13.33 -10.10 -16.58
C ASP A 272 -13.40 -11.52 -17.14
N THR A 273 -13.96 -11.69 -18.34
CA THR A 273 -14.04 -13.00 -19.00
C THR A 273 -12.68 -13.48 -19.45
N GLY A 274 -11.78 -12.59 -19.86
CA GLY A 274 -10.40 -12.94 -20.16
C GLY A 274 -9.68 -13.52 -18.93
N TRP A 275 -9.85 -12.86 -17.78
CA TRP A 275 -9.38 -13.40 -16.49
C TRP A 275 -10.06 -14.71 -16.14
N GLY A 276 -11.37 -14.80 -16.32
CA GLY A 276 -12.19 -16.00 -16.07
C GLY A 276 -11.70 -17.22 -16.85
N LEU A 277 -11.39 -17.05 -18.16
CA LEU A 277 -10.85 -18.09 -19.03
C LEU A 277 -9.50 -18.66 -18.53
N ARG A 278 -8.62 -17.80 -18.05
CA ARG A 278 -7.36 -18.26 -17.46
C ARG A 278 -7.57 -18.94 -16.09
N ARG A 279 -8.55 -18.50 -15.31
CA ARG A 279 -8.84 -19.10 -13.99
C ARG A 279 -9.56 -20.42 -14.08
N ILE A 280 -10.49 -20.58 -15.03
CA ILE A 280 -11.18 -21.87 -15.24
C ILE A 280 -10.19 -22.95 -15.66
N ALA A 281 -9.15 -22.61 -16.44
CA ALA A 281 -8.09 -23.51 -16.82
C ALA A 281 -7.39 -24.21 -15.62
N LYS A 282 -7.43 -23.59 -14.43
CA LYS A 282 -6.82 -24.13 -13.20
C LYS A 282 -7.73 -25.07 -12.40
N VAL A 283 -9.01 -25.15 -12.77
CA VAL A 283 -10.02 -25.95 -12.04
C VAL A 283 -10.65 -27.04 -12.90
N VAL A 284 -10.20 -27.20 -14.14
CA VAL A 284 -10.65 -28.24 -15.10
C VAL A 284 -9.51 -29.23 -15.41
N SER A 285 -9.79 -30.24 -16.24
CA SER A 285 -8.78 -31.19 -16.75
C SER A 285 -7.72 -30.46 -17.61
N LYS A 286 -6.51 -31.01 -17.71
CA LYS A 286 -5.42 -30.42 -18.49
C LYS A 286 -5.80 -30.21 -19.97
N ARG A 287 -6.60 -31.09 -20.56
CA ARG A 287 -7.06 -30.99 -21.95
C ARG A 287 -8.06 -29.84 -22.11
N GLU A 288 -9.06 -29.75 -21.22
CA GLU A 288 -10.02 -28.63 -21.21
C GLU A 288 -9.31 -27.30 -20.94
N ALA A 289 -8.28 -27.29 -20.08
CA ALA A 289 -7.49 -26.08 -19.78
C ALA A 289 -6.87 -25.48 -21.03
N VAL A 290 -6.30 -26.31 -21.93
CA VAL A 290 -5.76 -25.84 -23.21
C VAL A 290 -6.83 -25.16 -24.05
N THR A 291 -8.05 -25.71 -24.12
CA THR A 291 -9.16 -25.11 -24.89
C THR A 291 -9.53 -23.72 -24.34
N TYR A 292 -9.67 -23.56 -23.03
CA TYR A 292 -9.99 -22.25 -22.44
C TYR A 292 -8.85 -21.25 -22.60
N LEU A 293 -7.59 -21.69 -22.54
CA LEU A 293 -6.44 -20.83 -22.79
C LEU A 293 -6.36 -20.41 -24.26
N ASP A 294 -6.74 -21.27 -25.21
CA ASP A 294 -6.82 -20.90 -26.62
C ASP A 294 -7.88 -19.84 -26.87
N LEU A 295 -9.02 -19.92 -26.20
CA LEU A 295 -10.04 -18.86 -26.24
C LEU A 295 -9.50 -17.55 -25.65
N ALA A 296 -8.81 -17.60 -24.52
CA ALA A 296 -8.20 -16.42 -23.89
C ALA A 296 -7.18 -15.75 -24.85
N ILE A 297 -6.30 -16.55 -25.46
CA ILE A 297 -5.29 -16.05 -26.43
C ILE A 297 -5.96 -15.38 -27.63
N LYS A 298 -7.02 -16.00 -28.15
CA LYS A 298 -7.69 -15.52 -29.36
C LYS A 298 -8.52 -14.24 -29.13
N GLN A 299 -9.23 -14.16 -27.99
CA GLN A 299 -10.25 -13.15 -27.76
C GLN A 299 -9.76 -12.00 -26.87
N PHE A 300 -8.74 -12.22 -26.05
CA PHE A 300 -8.26 -11.27 -25.03
C PHE A 300 -6.74 -11.07 -25.15
N PRO A 301 -6.28 -10.19 -26.07
CA PRO A 301 -4.85 -9.96 -26.30
C PRO A 301 -4.05 -9.59 -25.05
N GLN A 302 -4.67 -8.87 -24.10
CA GLN A 302 -4.07 -8.51 -22.82
C GLN A 302 -3.79 -9.72 -21.90
N GLN A 303 -4.58 -10.81 -22.06
CA GLN A 303 -4.41 -12.05 -21.31
C GLN A 303 -3.59 -13.10 -22.05
N ALA A 304 -3.34 -12.89 -23.35
CA ALA A 304 -2.67 -13.86 -24.21
C ALA A 304 -1.24 -14.20 -23.76
N PRO A 305 -0.40 -13.26 -23.31
CA PRO A 305 0.98 -13.57 -22.92
C PRO A 305 1.06 -14.62 -21.79
N GLU A 306 0.32 -14.40 -20.72
CA GLU A 306 0.28 -15.33 -19.61
C GLU A 306 -0.45 -16.64 -19.96
N ALA A 307 -1.51 -16.55 -20.79
CA ALA A 307 -2.21 -17.73 -21.27
C ALA A 307 -1.29 -18.61 -22.13
N LEU A 308 -0.40 -18.05 -22.95
CA LEU A 308 0.61 -18.80 -23.70
C LEU A 308 1.60 -19.54 -22.80
N VAL A 309 2.08 -18.92 -21.73
CA VAL A 309 2.93 -19.57 -20.73
C VAL A 309 2.18 -20.72 -20.05
N GLU A 310 0.97 -20.45 -19.56
CA GLU A 310 0.12 -21.47 -18.90
C GLU A 310 -0.19 -22.62 -19.87
N LYS A 311 -0.55 -22.32 -21.12
CA LYS A 311 -0.78 -23.32 -22.18
C LYS A 311 0.45 -24.16 -22.42
N SER A 312 1.64 -23.58 -22.52
CA SER A 312 2.88 -24.34 -22.71
C SER A 312 3.13 -25.35 -21.60
N GLN A 313 2.85 -24.98 -20.34
CA GLN A 313 2.97 -25.86 -19.17
C GLN A 313 1.99 -27.05 -19.24
N TYR A 314 0.72 -26.79 -19.61
CA TYR A 314 -0.26 -27.86 -19.79
C TYR A 314 0.11 -28.79 -20.97
N LEU A 315 0.56 -28.24 -22.09
CA LEU A 315 1.00 -29.03 -23.24
C LEU A 315 2.21 -29.91 -22.92
N GLN A 316 3.17 -29.40 -22.14
CA GLN A 316 4.27 -30.23 -21.63
C GLN A 316 3.76 -31.38 -20.75
N ALA A 317 2.83 -31.08 -19.83
CA ALA A 317 2.22 -32.08 -18.96
C ALA A 317 1.29 -33.07 -19.70
N LEU A 318 0.95 -32.79 -20.96
CA LEU A 318 0.22 -33.66 -21.89
C LEU A 318 1.15 -34.36 -22.91
N ASN A 319 2.47 -34.35 -22.68
CA ASN A 319 3.50 -34.88 -23.57
C ASN A 319 3.47 -34.32 -25.00
N SER A 320 3.16 -33.04 -25.14
CA SER A 320 3.13 -32.33 -26.43
C SER A 320 4.21 -31.23 -26.49
N PRO A 321 5.52 -31.59 -26.41
CA PRO A 321 6.61 -30.62 -26.28
C PRO A 321 6.75 -29.68 -27.48
N LYS A 322 6.48 -30.16 -28.71
CA LYS A 322 6.52 -29.33 -29.92
C LYS A 322 5.51 -28.18 -29.86
N SER A 323 4.26 -28.49 -29.48
CA SER A 323 3.20 -27.47 -29.32
C SER A 323 3.50 -26.52 -28.15
N ALA A 324 4.09 -27.03 -27.06
CA ALA A 324 4.53 -26.20 -25.95
C ALA A 324 5.60 -25.19 -26.37
N THR A 325 6.58 -25.63 -27.16
CA THR A 325 7.64 -24.78 -27.73
C THR A 325 7.04 -23.72 -28.67
N LEU A 326 6.09 -24.08 -29.53
CA LEU A 326 5.41 -23.14 -30.41
C LEU A 326 4.68 -22.03 -29.62
N ALA A 327 3.97 -22.37 -28.54
CA ALA A 327 3.33 -21.39 -27.69
C ALA A 327 4.32 -20.39 -27.10
N LEU A 328 5.52 -20.84 -26.69
CA LEU A 328 6.58 -19.95 -26.18
C LEU A 328 7.26 -19.14 -27.30
N GLN A 329 7.36 -19.68 -28.52
CA GLN A 329 7.82 -18.91 -29.68
C GLN A 329 6.84 -17.77 -30.00
N THR A 330 5.53 -18.05 -30.02
CA THR A 330 4.49 -17.02 -30.18
C THR A 330 4.58 -15.95 -29.09
N LEU A 331 4.81 -16.35 -27.82
CA LEU A 331 5.02 -15.38 -26.73
C LEU A 331 6.21 -14.44 -27.05
N LEU A 332 7.32 -14.99 -27.53
CA LEU A 332 8.54 -14.21 -27.77
C LEU A 332 8.50 -13.37 -29.05
N SER A 333 7.69 -13.76 -30.07
CA SER A 333 7.52 -12.99 -31.31
C SER A 333 6.44 -11.90 -31.17
N ASP A 334 5.23 -12.31 -30.79
CA ASP A 334 4.04 -11.46 -30.88
C ASP A 334 3.84 -10.62 -29.58
N TYR A 335 4.32 -11.14 -28.45
CA TYR A 335 4.15 -10.50 -27.13
C TYR A 335 5.49 -10.20 -26.45
N LYS A 336 6.53 -9.87 -27.23
CA LYS A 336 7.89 -9.64 -26.74
C LYS A 336 8.02 -8.56 -25.66
N HIS A 337 7.06 -7.64 -25.60
CA HIS A 337 6.99 -6.54 -24.62
C HIS A 337 6.26 -6.90 -23.33
N SER A 338 5.69 -8.10 -23.22
CA SER A 338 4.93 -8.52 -22.05
C SER A 338 5.83 -8.92 -20.87
N GLU A 339 5.30 -8.80 -19.65
CA GLU A 339 5.97 -9.30 -18.43
C GLU A 339 6.19 -10.82 -18.47
N ALA A 340 5.27 -11.56 -19.09
CA ALA A 340 5.39 -13.00 -19.29
C ALA A 340 6.61 -13.36 -20.16
N ALA A 341 6.87 -12.58 -21.22
CA ALA A 341 8.06 -12.77 -22.05
C ALA A 341 9.36 -12.42 -21.31
N ALA A 342 9.37 -11.34 -20.54
CA ALA A 342 10.49 -10.96 -19.69
C ALA A 342 10.82 -12.07 -18.68
N LYS A 343 9.82 -12.60 -18.00
CA LYS A 343 9.98 -13.68 -17.03
C LYS A 343 10.51 -14.96 -17.68
N TYR A 344 9.96 -15.35 -18.80
CA TYR A 344 10.44 -16.54 -19.51
C TYR A 344 11.92 -16.39 -19.94
N ARG A 345 12.28 -15.22 -20.50
CA ARG A 345 13.69 -14.91 -20.87
C ARG A 345 14.61 -14.99 -19.65
N TRP A 346 14.19 -14.42 -18.55
CA TRP A 346 14.97 -14.43 -17.32
C TRP A 346 15.17 -15.85 -16.77
N ASP A 347 14.12 -16.68 -16.75
CA ASP A 347 14.20 -18.08 -16.30
C ASP A 347 15.20 -18.90 -17.16
N VAL A 348 15.23 -18.64 -18.48
CA VAL A 348 16.21 -19.28 -19.38
C VAL A 348 17.62 -18.75 -19.11
N ALA A 349 17.79 -17.42 -18.99
CA ALA A 349 19.08 -16.79 -18.70
C ALA A 349 19.69 -17.33 -17.41
N GLN A 350 18.89 -17.42 -16.33
CA GLN A 350 19.35 -18.00 -15.06
C GLN A 350 19.79 -19.47 -15.19
N LYS A 351 19.04 -20.28 -15.95
CA LYS A 351 19.41 -21.66 -16.21
C LYS A 351 20.77 -21.75 -16.89
N LYS A 352 20.99 -20.92 -17.89
CA LYS A 352 22.25 -20.87 -18.65
C LYS A 352 23.40 -20.40 -17.77
N ALA A 353 23.22 -19.35 -17.00
CA ALA A 353 24.22 -18.83 -16.07
C ALA A 353 24.63 -19.88 -15.02
N LYS A 354 23.66 -20.62 -14.45
CA LYS A 354 23.94 -21.72 -13.50
C LYS A 354 24.72 -22.88 -14.14
N ALA A 355 24.57 -23.09 -15.44
CA ALA A 355 25.33 -24.08 -16.22
C ALA A 355 26.72 -23.57 -16.65
N GLY A 356 27.09 -22.34 -16.27
CA GLY A 356 28.37 -21.72 -16.69
C GLY A 356 28.35 -21.06 -18.05
N ASP A 357 27.26 -21.17 -18.82
CA ASP A 357 27.11 -20.59 -20.16
C ASP A 357 26.69 -19.11 -20.05
N LEU A 358 27.65 -18.26 -19.66
CA LEU A 358 27.39 -16.85 -19.40
C LEU A 358 27.10 -16.06 -20.68
N VAL A 359 27.62 -16.48 -21.82
CA VAL A 359 27.36 -15.82 -23.11
C VAL A 359 25.90 -16.00 -23.51
N THR A 360 25.39 -17.22 -23.47
CA THR A 360 23.97 -17.50 -23.79
C THR A 360 23.06 -16.88 -22.71
N ALA A 361 23.46 -16.87 -21.44
CA ALA A 361 22.70 -16.19 -20.38
C ALA A 361 22.54 -14.69 -20.68
N TRP A 362 23.60 -14.02 -21.11
CA TRP A 362 23.55 -12.62 -21.52
C TRP A 362 22.60 -12.41 -22.71
N GLN A 363 22.73 -13.24 -23.77
CA GLN A 363 21.87 -13.15 -24.97
C GLN A 363 20.36 -13.26 -24.60
N TRP A 364 20.01 -14.09 -23.64
CA TRP A 364 18.64 -14.22 -23.18
C TRP A 364 18.17 -13.07 -22.27
N ALA A 365 19.06 -12.49 -21.49
CA ALA A 365 18.73 -11.38 -20.58
C ALA A 365 18.68 -10.02 -21.30
N GLN A 366 19.51 -9.79 -22.33
CA GLN A 366 19.61 -8.52 -23.05
C GLN A 366 18.26 -7.99 -23.58
N PRO A 367 17.39 -8.81 -24.22
CA PRO A 367 16.09 -8.34 -24.70
C PRO A 367 15.13 -7.85 -23.59
N ILE A 368 15.33 -8.26 -22.32
CA ILE A 368 14.49 -7.82 -21.21
C ILE A 368 14.67 -6.31 -21.00
N ILE A 369 15.90 -5.81 -21.05
CA ILE A 369 16.20 -4.40 -20.84
C ILE A 369 15.63 -3.55 -21.98
N VAL A 370 15.63 -4.08 -23.21
CA VAL A 370 15.23 -3.34 -24.42
C VAL A 370 13.70 -3.37 -24.59
N ASN A 371 13.11 -4.55 -24.49
CA ASN A 371 11.71 -4.78 -24.81
C ASN A 371 10.76 -4.62 -23.61
N ASN A 372 11.28 -4.72 -22.38
CA ASN A 372 10.46 -4.73 -21.17
C ASN A 372 11.02 -3.75 -20.12
N PRO A 373 11.20 -2.45 -20.45
CA PRO A 373 11.82 -1.48 -19.55
C PRO A 373 11.04 -1.25 -18.26
N ASP A 374 9.72 -1.47 -18.27
CA ASP A 374 8.86 -1.36 -17.09
C ASP A 374 8.78 -2.64 -16.25
N SER A 375 9.40 -3.73 -16.71
CA SER A 375 9.46 -5.00 -15.97
C SER A 375 10.31 -4.87 -14.71
N LYS A 376 9.82 -5.43 -13.60
CA LYS A 376 10.61 -5.58 -12.36
C LYS A 376 11.89 -6.41 -12.56
N LEU A 377 11.98 -7.16 -13.67
CA LEU A 377 13.16 -7.95 -14.05
C LEU A 377 14.19 -7.16 -14.83
N ALA A 378 13.84 -6.02 -15.43
CA ALA A 378 14.77 -5.25 -16.26
C ALA A 378 16.00 -4.75 -15.49
N PRO A 379 15.87 -4.14 -14.28
CA PRO A 379 17.04 -3.74 -13.49
C PRO A 379 17.88 -4.96 -13.07
N LYS A 380 17.25 -6.06 -12.73
CA LYS A 380 17.92 -7.32 -12.39
C LYS A 380 18.72 -7.87 -13.57
N ALA A 381 18.11 -7.94 -14.75
CA ALA A 381 18.76 -8.40 -15.96
C ALA A 381 19.99 -7.54 -16.31
N GLY A 382 19.85 -6.21 -16.23
CA GLY A 382 20.94 -5.28 -16.49
C GLY A 382 22.13 -5.47 -15.54
N PHE A 383 21.86 -5.58 -14.25
CA PHE A 383 22.89 -5.81 -13.24
C PHE A 383 23.62 -7.16 -13.46
N TRP A 384 22.88 -8.23 -13.71
CA TRP A 384 23.51 -9.55 -13.92
C TRP A 384 24.27 -9.63 -15.24
N ILE A 385 23.83 -8.92 -16.29
CA ILE A 385 24.63 -8.77 -17.52
C ILE A 385 25.98 -8.14 -17.19
N ALA A 386 26.00 -7.06 -16.37
CA ALA A 386 27.25 -6.44 -15.94
C ALA A 386 28.15 -7.40 -15.14
N LYS A 387 27.58 -8.18 -14.22
CA LYS A 387 28.29 -9.21 -13.46
C LYS A 387 28.88 -10.30 -14.39
N TRP A 388 28.10 -10.75 -15.38
CA TRP A 388 28.58 -11.74 -16.35
C TRP A 388 29.64 -11.15 -17.27
N ALA A 389 29.52 -9.90 -17.72
CA ALA A 389 30.55 -9.19 -18.48
C ALA A 389 31.88 -9.13 -17.72
N THR A 390 31.83 -8.82 -16.40
CA THR A 390 33.02 -8.83 -15.53
C THR A 390 33.67 -10.22 -15.51
N LYS A 391 32.89 -11.31 -15.35
CA LYS A 391 33.39 -12.69 -15.36
C LYS A 391 33.96 -13.14 -16.73
N LEU A 392 33.45 -12.54 -17.79
CA LEU A 392 33.93 -12.79 -19.18
C LEU A 392 35.10 -11.88 -19.56
N ASN A 393 35.71 -11.15 -18.62
CA ASN A 393 36.81 -10.21 -18.82
C ASN A 393 36.48 -9.09 -19.82
N ARG A 394 35.27 -8.54 -19.74
CA ARG A 394 34.72 -7.44 -20.55
C ARG A 394 34.39 -6.21 -19.70
N PRO A 395 35.38 -5.52 -19.13
CA PRO A 395 35.14 -4.47 -18.11
C PRO A 395 34.41 -3.23 -18.66
N GLN A 396 34.57 -2.88 -19.95
CA GLN A 396 33.88 -1.76 -20.59
C GLN A 396 32.36 -2.04 -20.69
N ASP A 397 32.01 -3.27 -21.09
CA ASP A 397 30.61 -3.68 -21.17
C ASP A 397 29.98 -3.75 -19.79
N ALA A 398 30.73 -4.21 -18.78
CA ALA A 398 30.27 -4.23 -17.40
C ALA A 398 29.95 -2.80 -16.88
N THR A 399 30.89 -1.87 -17.10
CA THR A 399 30.70 -0.47 -16.71
C THR A 399 29.49 0.15 -17.40
N THR A 400 29.34 -0.07 -18.71
CA THR A 400 28.21 0.42 -19.51
C THR A 400 26.89 -0.14 -19.00
N ALA A 401 26.84 -1.43 -18.68
CA ALA A 401 25.64 -2.07 -18.18
C ALA A 401 25.26 -1.55 -16.77
N TYR A 402 26.21 -1.37 -15.84
CA TYR A 402 25.96 -0.76 -14.52
C TYR A 402 25.43 0.67 -14.65
N LYS A 403 26.06 1.52 -15.49
CA LYS A 403 25.58 2.89 -15.77
C LYS A 403 24.16 2.87 -16.34
N SER A 404 23.86 1.94 -17.26
CA SER A 404 22.51 1.77 -17.82
C SER A 404 21.47 1.41 -16.76
N VAL A 405 21.80 0.57 -15.77
CA VAL A 405 20.88 0.24 -14.66
C VAL A 405 20.62 1.48 -13.82
N LEU A 406 21.64 2.27 -13.47
CA LEU A 406 21.48 3.50 -12.70
C LEU A 406 20.59 4.53 -13.42
N THR A 407 20.82 4.76 -14.71
CA THR A 407 20.08 5.78 -15.46
C THR A 407 18.66 5.38 -15.78
N ARG A 408 18.42 4.12 -16.10
CA ARG A 408 17.10 3.63 -16.54
C ARG A 408 16.22 3.16 -15.39
N PHE A 409 16.80 2.63 -14.31
CA PHE A 409 16.09 2.03 -13.18
C PHE A 409 16.57 2.58 -11.83
N PRO A 410 16.68 3.90 -11.66
CA PRO A 410 17.38 4.54 -10.54
C PRO A 410 16.85 4.16 -9.16
N ARG A 411 15.62 3.67 -9.08
CA ARG A 411 14.93 3.36 -7.80
C ARG A 411 14.96 1.89 -7.39
N SER A 412 15.69 1.04 -8.14
CA SER A 412 15.75 -0.40 -7.88
C SER A 412 16.89 -0.78 -6.92
N TYR A 413 16.73 -1.92 -6.25
CA TYR A 413 17.82 -2.59 -5.51
C TYR A 413 19.07 -2.74 -6.37
N TYR A 414 18.90 -3.08 -7.65
CA TYR A 414 20.02 -3.29 -8.58
C TYR A 414 20.70 -1.99 -9.01
N ALA A 415 20.02 -0.83 -8.91
CA ALA A 415 20.68 0.47 -9.07
C ALA A 415 21.64 0.75 -7.89
N TRP A 416 21.23 0.48 -6.65
CA TRP A 416 22.14 0.57 -5.52
C TRP A 416 23.35 -0.34 -5.69
N ARG A 417 23.15 -1.62 -6.07
CA ARG A 417 24.25 -2.55 -6.30
C ARG A 417 25.16 -2.11 -7.46
N SER A 418 24.60 -1.48 -8.48
CA SER A 418 25.36 -0.91 -9.61
C SER A 418 26.17 0.31 -9.16
N ALA A 419 25.61 1.19 -8.33
CA ALA A 419 26.34 2.32 -7.74
C ALA A 419 27.54 1.85 -6.92
N VAL A 420 27.36 0.83 -6.08
CA VAL A 420 28.44 0.19 -5.32
C VAL A 420 29.51 -0.39 -6.27
N ALA A 421 29.11 -1.11 -7.31
CA ALA A 421 30.05 -1.70 -8.29
C ALA A 421 30.83 -0.64 -9.07
N LEU A 422 30.29 0.55 -9.26
CA LEU A 422 30.93 1.71 -9.88
C LEU A 422 31.76 2.56 -8.89
N GLY A 423 31.84 2.15 -7.62
CA GLY A 423 32.64 2.82 -6.60
C GLY A 423 32.00 4.05 -5.97
N TRP A 424 30.68 4.21 -6.06
CA TRP A 424 29.98 5.30 -5.36
C TRP A 424 30.01 5.09 -3.84
N ASP A 425 30.21 6.17 -3.09
CA ASP A 425 30.25 6.13 -1.62
C ASP A 425 28.85 6.15 -1.00
N VAL A 426 28.05 5.14 -1.33
CA VAL A 426 26.66 4.98 -0.86
C VAL A 426 26.49 3.90 0.20
N GLY A 427 27.60 3.32 0.66
CA GLY A 427 27.62 2.15 1.54
C GLY A 427 27.31 0.86 0.78
N ASP A 428 28.08 -0.19 1.08
CA ASP A 428 27.83 -1.55 0.63
C ASP A 428 27.36 -2.44 1.81
N PHE A 429 27.27 -3.73 1.59
CA PHE A 429 26.86 -4.66 2.65
C PHE A 429 27.74 -4.67 3.90
N THR A 430 28.98 -4.20 3.81
CA THR A 430 29.95 -4.17 4.92
C THR A 430 30.11 -2.78 5.52
N THR A 431 29.72 -1.74 4.82
CA THR A 431 29.94 -0.34 5.23
C THR A 431 28.64 0.45 5.46
N VAL A 432 27.50 -0.01 4.94
CA VAL A 432 26.22 0.71 5.06
C VAL A 432 25.80 0.96 6.51
N ARG A 433 26.16 0.07 7.43
CA ARG A 433 25.88 0.24 8.87
C ARG A 433 26.46 1.55 9.43
N ASP A 434 27.70 1.83 9.08
CA ASP A 434 28.48 2.92 9.67
C ASP A 434 28.28 4.26 8.95
N LYS A 435 27.51 4.28 7.85
CA LYS A 435 27.14 5.50 7.17
C LYS A 435 26.12 6.29 8.01
N VAL A 436 26.40 7.59 8.18
CA VAL A 436 25.49 8.53 8.83
C VAL A 436 25.08 9.57 7.78
N PRO A 437 24.14 9.24 6.90
CA PRO A 437 23.73 10.17 5.83
C PRO A 437 23.08 11.42 6.42
N GLN A 438 23.29 12.55 5.79
CA GLN A 438 22.55 13.76 6.09
C GLN A 438 21.07 13.52 5.69
N VAL A 439 20.17 13.77 6.62
CA VAL A 439 18.73 13.68 6.38
C VAL A 439 18.16 15.09 6.25
N VAL A 440 17.62 15.42 5.10
CA VAL A 440 16.99 16.73 4.83
C VAL A 440 15.48 16.57 4.85
N LYS A 441 14.78 17.43 5.61
CA LYS A 441 13.31 17.46 5.64
C LYS A 441 12.76 17.89 4.29
N THR A 442 11.74 17.19 3.85
CA THR A 442 11.07 17.47 2.58
C THR A 442 9.87 18.40 2.81
N THR A 443 9.55 19.24 1.83
CA THR A 443 8.39 20.14 1.88
C THR A 443 7.11 19.37 1.49
N SER A 444 6.02 19.66 2.21
CA SER A 444 4.70 19.14 1.84
C SER A 444 4.22 19.71 0.52
N THR A 445 3.66 18.88 -0.33
CA THR A 445 3.11 19.24 -1.64
C THR A 445 1.58 19.21 -1.61
N VAL A 446 0.95 20.12 -2.35
CA VAL A 446 -0.51 20.11 -2.53
C VAL A 446 -0.89 18.83 -3.31
N PRO A 447 -1.86 18.04 -2.83
CA PRO A 447 -2.34 16.86 -3.54
C PRO A 447 -2.88 17.18 -4.93
N PRO A 448 -2.63 16.35 -5.94
CA PRO A 448 -3.06 16.64 -7.31
C PRO A 448 -4.54 16.37 -7.60
N GLY A 449 -5.18 15.50 -6.82
CA GLY A 449 -6.60 15.14 -6.99
C GLY A 449 -7.54 15.99 -6.16
N GLY A 450 -8.83 15.69 -6.26
CA GLY A 450 -9.89 16.41 -5.58
C GLY A 450 -10.30 17.73 -6.26
N SER A 451 -11.39 18.32 -5.80
CA SER A 451 -11.90 19.60 -6.30
C SER A 451 -11.03 20.79 -5.88
N GLN A 452 -11.27 21.94 -6.48
CA GLN A 452 -10.66 23.20 -6.05
C GLN A 452 -11.00 23.54 -4.59
N THR A 453 -12.21 23.25 -4.14
CA THR A 453 -12.62 23.41 -2.74
C THR A 453 -11.76 22.56 -1.80
N PHE A 454 -11.57 21.29 -2.12
CA PHE A 454 -10.67 20.42 -1.35
C PHE A 454 -9.24 20.98 -1.30
N GLN A 455 -8.70 21.35 -2.47
CA GLN A 455 -7.32 21.87 -2.54
C GLN A 455 -7.13 23.16 -1.73
N GLU A 456 -8.15 24.03 -1.71
CA GLU A 456 -8.10 25.27 -0.92
C GLU A 456 -8.16 24.97 0.60
N LEU A 457 -9.05 24.10 1.04
CA LEU A 457 -9.10 23.63 2.44
C LEU A 457 -7.76 23.01 2.87
N TYR A 458 -7.16 22.18 1.99
CA TYR A 458 -5.87 21.54 2.25
C TYR A 458 -4.74 22.58 2.40
N LYS A 459 -4.64 23.58 1.50
CA LYS A 459 -3.66 24.66 1.56
C LYS A 459 -3.77 25.49 2.83
N LEU A 460 -5.01 25.68 3.32
CA LEU A 460 -5.28 26.37 4.58
C LEU A 460 -4.90 25.54 5.82
N GLY A 461 -4.53 24.26 5.67
CA GLY A 461 -4.25 23.38 6.79
C GLY A 461 -5.51 22.92 7.55
N LEU A 462 -6.69 23.04 6.94
CA LEU A 462 -7.96 22.57 7.48
C LEU A 462 -8.12 21.08 7.15
N GLU A 463 -7.29 20.26 7.80
CA GLU A 463 -7.10 18.84 7.44
C GLU A 463 -8.37 18.01 7.57
N GLN A 464 -9.18 18.26 8.60
CA GLN A 464 -10.41 17.49 8.83
C GLN A 464 -11.47 17.85 7.80
N GLU A 465 -11.64 19.13 7.50
CA GLU A 465 -12.57 19.65 6.50
C GLU A 465 -12.16 19.18 5.10
N ALA A 466 -10.87 19.28 4.77
CA ALA A 466 -10.31 18.79 3.51
C ALA A 466 -10.53 17.28 3.35
N TRP A 467 -10.28 16.47 4.40
CA TRP A 467 -10.51 15.05 4.37
C TRP A 467 -11.99 14.71 4.12
N THR A 468 -12.89 15.37 4.86
CA THR A 468 -14.33 15.14 4.74
C THR A 468 -14.84 15.51 3.35
N GLN A 469 -14.40 16.68 2.84
CA GLN A 469 -14.71 17.16 1.50
C GLN A 469 -14.27 16.12 0.44
N PHE A 470 -13.01 15.69 0.51
CA PHE A 470 -12.47 14.73 -0.44
C PHE A 470 -13.19 13.37 -0.37
N GLN A 471 -13.50 12.87 0.83
CA GLN A 471 -14.25 11.63 0.97
C GLN A 471 -15.63 11.70 0.32
N MET A 472 -16.34 12.82 0.49
CA MET A 472 -17.62 13.01 -0.15
C MET A 472 -17.52 13.04 -1.68
N GLU A 473 -16.49 13.68 -2.22
CA GLU A 473 -16.26 13.78 -3.66
C GLU A 473 -16.00 12.43 -4.35
N ILE A 474 -15.38 11.48 -3.62
CA ILE A 474 -14.98 10.19 -4.20
C ILE A 474 -15.92 9.03 -3.82
N SER A 475 -16.85 9.23 -2.88
CA SER A 475 -17.60 8.14 -2.23
C SER A 475 -18.45 7.29 -3.17
N ASP A 476 -19.02 7.90 -4.19
CA ASP A 476 -19.92 7.24 -5.17
C ASP A 476 -19.25 6.96 -6.51
N ARG A 477 -17.94 7.23 -6.63
CA ARG A 477 -17.17 6.90 -7.85
C ARG A 477 -16.84 5.42 -7.85
N SER A 478 -17.18 4.72 -8.91
CA SER A 478 -16.84 3.30 -9.11
C SER A 478 -15.32 3.10 -9.28
N GLU A 479 -14.66 4.09 -9.89
CA GLU A 479 -13.22 4.10 -10.11
C GLU A 479 -12.68 5.50 -9.82
N LEU A 480 -11.51 5.53 -9.16
CA LEU A 480 -10.78 6.77 -8.89
C LEU A 480 -9.74 6.99 -9.98
N THR A 481 -9.47 8.24 -10.32
CA THR A 481 -8.29 8.59 -11.14
C THR A 481 -7.01 8.27 -10.37
N VAL A 482 -5.88 8.22 -11.06
CA VAL A 482 -4.57 8.04 -10.41
C VAL A 482 -4.28 9.21 -9.45
N ALA A 483 -4.66 10.43 -9.82
CA ALA A 483 -4.51 11.62 -8.98
C ALA A 483 -5.36 11.53 -7.70
N ASP A 484 -6.63 11.07 -7.81
CA ASP A 484 -7.51 10.90 -6.64
C ASP A 484 -7.01 9.77 -5.72
N ASP A 485 -6.58 8.65 -6.29
CA ASP A 485 -6.03 7.54 -5.52
C ASP A 485 -4.73 7.93 -4.79
N PHE A 486 -3.86 8.67 -5.45
CA PHE A 486 -2.66 9.22 -4.83
C PHE A 486 -3.00 10.21 -3.70
N THR A 487 -3.94 11.13 -3.94
CA THR A 487 -4.44 12.09 -2.94
C THR A 487 -5.01 11.36 -1.72
N LYS A 488 -5.82 10.31 -1.95
CA LYS A 488 -6.35 9.45 -0.88
C LYS A 488 -5.23 8.82 -0.04
N GLY A 489 -4.18 8.36 -0.72
CA GLY A 489 -2.98 7.83 -0.05
C GLY A 489 -2.26 8.87 0.80
N LEU A 490 -2.04 10.09 0.26
CA LEU A 490 -1.43 11.20 0.99
C LEU A 490 -2.22 11.58 2.25
N LEU A 491 -3.53 11.73 2.12
CA LEU A 491 -4.40 12.07 3.25
C LEU A 491 -4.36 10.99 4.35
N LYS A 492 -4.27 9.72 3.98
CA LYS A 492 -4.07 8.63 4.94
C LYS A 492 -2.73 8.75 5.67
N LEU A 493 -1.64 9.07 4.96
CA LEU A 493 -0.32 9.28 5.57
C LEU A 493 -0.34 10.44 6.58
N HIS A 494 -0.96 11.57 6.23
CA HIS A 494 -1.09 12.73 7.13
C HIS A 494 -1.89 12.40 8.40
N ARG A 495 -2.80 11.44 8.32
CA ARG A 495 -3.58 10.95 9.47
C ARG A 495 -2.89 9.82 10.23
N GLY A 496 -1.61 9.57 10.00
CA GLY A 496 -0.83 8.50 10.65
C GLY A 496 -1.19 7.07 10.19
N GLN A 497 -2.08 6.90 9.20
CA GLN A 497 -2.45 5.59 8.64
C GLN A 497 -1.40 5.14 7.60
N ASN A 498 -0.17 5.00 8.07
CA ASN A 498 1.00 4.83 7.20
C ASN A 498 0.91 3.59 6.31
N LEU A 499 0.58 2.43 6.88
CA LEU A 499 0.41 1.18 6.13
C LEU A 499 -0.60 1.33 4.98
N ARG A 500 -1.75 1.94 5.28
CA ARG A 500 -2.83 2.12 4.30
C ARG A 500 -2.48 3.14 3.23
N GLY A 501 -1.82 4.25 3.63
CA GLY A 501 -1.38 5.30 2.71
C GLY A 501 -0.30 4.79 1.75
N ILE A 502 0.75 4.13 2.26
CA ILE A 502 1.82 3.54 1.45
C ILE A 502 1.25 2.50 0.48
N ASN A 503 0.36 1.62 0.94
CA ASN A 503 -0.27 0.61 0.07
C ASN A 503 -1.10 1.24 -1.04
N GLN A 504 -1.93 2.25 -0.72
CA GLN A 504 -2.74 2.96 -1.69
C GLN A 504 -1.87 3.51 -2.84
N ILE A 505 -0.78 4.18 -2.50
CA ILE A 505 0.15 4.76 -3.48
C ILE A 505 0.95 3.69 -4.22
N TRP A 506 1.35 2.62 -3.53
CA TRP A 506 2.09 1.52 -4.13
C TRP A 506 1.31 0.82 -5.25
N TYR A 507 0.00 0.61 -5.06
CA TYR A 507 -0.84 -0.09 -6.04
C TYR A 507 -1.16 0.72 -7.29
N LEU A 508 -0.83 2.02 -7.35
CA LEU A 508 -0.94 2.81 -8.58
C LEU A 508 -0.12 2.24 -9.75
N GLN A 509 0.99 1.56 -9.46
CA GLN A 509 1.80 0.90 -10.47
C GLN A 509 1.11 -0.30 -11.15
N ASP A 510 0.08 -0.86 -10.54
CA ASP A 510 -0.64 -2.03 -11.02
C ASP A 510 -1.89 -1.65 -11.85
N ARG A 511 -2.09 -0.35 -12.13
CA ARG A 511 -3.11 0.18 -13.02
C ARG A 511 -2.77 -0.14 -14.47
N ASP A 512 -3.73 -0.72 -15.22
CA ASP A 512 -3.47 -1.32 -16.53
C ASP A 512 -3.96 -0.49 -17.72
N SER A 513 -4.91 0.48 -17.52
CA SER A 513 -5.37 1.32 -18.62
C SER A 513 -4.21 2.19 -19.16
N PRO A 514 -4.14 2.47 -20.46
CA PRO A 514 -3.10 3.32 -21.03
C PRO A 514 -3.08 4.73 -20.42
N GLU A 515 -4.25 5.28 -20.11
CA GLU A 515 -4.46 6.59 -19.52
C GLU A 515 -3.91 6.64 -18.09
N ASP A 516 -4.28 5.65 -17.26
CA ASP A 516 -3.80 5.53 -15.88
C ASP A 516 -2.27 5.34 -15.83
N ARG A 517 -1.73 4.52 -16.75
CA ARG A 517 -0.28 4.32 -16.83
C ARG A 517 0.45 5.60 -17.19
N GLN A 518 -0.09 6.39 -18.12
CA GLN A 518 0.50 7.68 -18.49
C GLN A 518 0.45 8.67 -17.32
N GLU A 519 -0.68 8.75 -16.63
CA GLU A 519 -0.86 9.62 -15.46
C GLU A 519 0.09 9.20 -14.32
N TRP A 520 0.18 7.90 -14.02
CA TRP A 520 1.11 7.37 -13.03
C TRP A 520 2.58 7.64 -13.40
N GLN A 521 2.96 7.50 -14.68
CA GLN A 521 4.31 7.82 -15.14
C GLN A 521 4.66 9.28 -14.94
N LYS A 522 3.72 10.22 -15.18
CA LYS A 522 3.90 11.64 -14.88
C LYS A 522 4.05 11.88 -13.38
N LEU A 523 3.19 11.27 -12.57
CA LEU A 523 3.18 11.42 -11.13
C LEU A 523 4.50 10.94 -10.50
N ARG A 524 5.02 9.79 -10.92
CA ARG A 524 6.29 9.26 -10.39
C ARG A 524 7.54 10.07 -10.78
N GLN A 525 7.43 11.06 -11.65
CA GLN A 525 8.51 12.03 -11.91
C GLN A 525 8.57 13.12 -10.84
N THR A 526 7.55 13.24 -10.00
CA THR A 526 7.47 14.25 -8.94
C THR A 526 8.16 13.79 -7.66
N PRO A 527 8.86 14.68 -6.92
CA PRO A 527 9.38 14.35 -5.60
C PRO A 527 8.29 13.88 -4.62
N ALA A 528 7.09 14.48 -4.69
CA ALA A 528 5.95 14.17 -3.84
C ALA A 528 5.56 12.68 -3.85
N TYR A 529 5.59 12.05 -5.03
CA TYR A 529 5.29 10.63 -5.16
C TYR A 529 6.25 9.75 -4.35
N TRP A 530 7.55 10.05 -4.42
CA TRP A 530 8.57 9.27 -3.73
C TRP A 530 8.61 9.56 -2.23
N GLN A 531 8.37 10.80 -1.82
CA GLN A 531 8.22 11.17 -0.42
C GLN A 531 7.04 10.44 0.23
N ALA A 532 5.93 10.34 -0.50
CA ALA A 532 4.75 9.61 -0.03
C ALA A 532 4.96 8.09 0.04
N LEU A 533 5.69 7.49 -0.91
CA LEU A 533 6.06 6.07 -0.86
C LEU A 533 7.09 5.74 0.21
N TYR A 534 7.96 6.69 0.54
CA TYR A 534 9.05 6.54 1.50
C TYR A 534 8.92 7.62 2.59
N PRO A 535 7.79 7.66 3.35
CA PRO A 535 7.63 8.60 4.44
C PRO A 535 8.60 8.28 5.58
N PHE A 536 8.87 9.27 6.44
CA PHE A 536 9.75 9.09 7.59
C PHE A 536 9.01 9.46 8.91
N PRO A 537 7.95 8.72 9.26
CA PRO A 537 7.30 8.92 10.55
C PRO A 537 8.19 8.39 11.68
N PHE A 538 7.94 8.85 12.91
CA PHE A 538 8.75 8.49 14.09
C PHE A 538 10.24 8.85 13.96
N GLU A 539 10.56 9.88 13.15
CA GLU A 539 11.93 10.31 12.83
C GLU A 539 12.79 10.46 14.09
N GLU A 540 12.31 11.21 15.08
CA GLU A 540 13.06 11.47 16.32
C GLU A 540 13.42 10.18 17.09
N THR A 541 12.45 9.27 17.23
CA THR A 541 12.66 7.96 17.87
C THR A 541 13.67 7.11 17.11
N ILE A 542 13.55 7.06 15.78
CA ILE A 542 14.46 6.28 14.93
C ILE A 542 15.88 6.86 14.98
N LEU A 543 16.04 8.19 14.86
CA LEU A 543 17.34 8.85 14.94
C LEU A 543 18.00 8.63 16.33
N LYS A 544 17.24 8.77 17.42
CA LYS A 544 17.71 8.55 18.80
C LYS A 544 18.30 7.15 18.97
N TRP A 545 17.54 6.11 18.63
CA TRP A 545 17.96 4.73 18.86
C TRP A 545 18.99 4.23 17.85
N SER A 546 18.97 4.73 16.63
CA SER A 546 20.02 4.49 15.64
C SER A 546 21.36 5.04 16.12
N LYS A 547 21.39 6.30 16.58
CA LYS A 547 22.58 6.92 17.16
C LYS A 547 23.10 6.13 18.38
N ARG A 548 22.19 5.73 19.29
CA ARG A 548 22.55 4.94 20.49
C ARG A 548 23.22 3.61 20.16
N ARG A 549 22.85 2.98 19.03
CA ARG A 549 23.35 1.67 18.59
C ARG A 549 24.44 1.75 17.51
N GLN A 550 24.83 2.95 17.09
CA GLN A 550 25.76 3.17 15.98
C GLN A 550 25.28 2.45 14.71
N LEU A 551 24.00 2.66 14.37
CA LEU A 551 23.36 2.13 13.18
C LEU A 551 23.02 3.27 12.22
N ASN A 552 23.06 3.00 10.93
CA ASN A 552 22.57 3.92 9.91
C ASN A 552 21.05 4.13 10.08
N PRO A 553 20.57 5.37 10.32
CA PRO A 553 19.16 5.62 10.56
C PRO A 553 18.29 5.31 9.34
N LEU A 554 18.79 5.51 8.11
CA LEU A 554 18.03 5.17 6.91
C LEU A 554 17.93 3.66 6.70
N LEU A 555 18.92 2.87 7.15
CA LEU A 555 18.80 1.40 7.16
C LEU A 555 17.75 0.93 8.18
N VAL A 556 17.73 1.53 9.38
CA VAL A 556 16.70 1.23 10.40
C VAL A 556 15.31 1.59 9.89
N THR A 557 15.15 2.78 9.31
CA THR A 557 13.87 3.21 8.68
C THR A 557 13.42 2.24 7.58
N SER A 558 14.36 1.76 6.78
CA SER A 558 14.10 0.83 5.67
C SER A 558 13.61 -0.53 6.17
N LEU A 559 14.18 -0.99 7.29
CA LEU A 559 13.74 -2.21 7.95
C LEU A 559 12.33 -2.02 8.52
N ILE A 560 12.06 -0.95 9.26
CA ILE A 560 10.72 -0.63 9.80
C ILE A 560 9.68 -0.57 8.66
N ARG A 561 10.03 0.09 7.55
CA ARG A 561 9.14 0.13 6.38
C ARG A 561 8.84 -1.26 5.82
N GLN A 562 9.82 -2.15 5.82
CA GLN A 562 9.63 -3.54 5.35
C GLN A 562 8.79 -4.36 6.33
N GLU A 563 8.99 -4.18 7.63
CA GLU A 563 8.34 -4.96 8.68
C GLU A 563 6.87 -4.59 8.89
N SER A 564 6.58 -3.31 9.06
CA SER A 564 5.26 -2.83 9.49
C SER A 564 4.65 -1.76 8.59
N ARG A 565 5.42 -1.18 7.66
CA ARG A 565 5.07 0.10 7.02
C ARG A 565 4.66 1.17 8.03
N PHE A 566 5.38 1.19 9.15
CA PHE A 566 5.18 2.13 10.27
C PHE A 566 3.83 1.99 11.00
N GLU A 567 3.23 0.79 11.03
CA GLU A 567 2.04 0.51 11.83
C GLU A 567 2.43 -0.02 13.21
N PRO A 568 2.18 0.76 14.30
CA PRO A 568 2.67 0.37 15.63
C PRO A 568 1.96 -0.83 16.25
N GLU A 569 0.68 -1.03 15.90
CA GLU A 569 -0.17 -2.05 16.53
C GLU A 569 -0.21 -3.37 15.73
N ILE A 570 0.57 -3.45 14.65
CA ILE A 570 0.50 -4.61 13.76
C ILE A 570 1.09 -5.85 14.41
N GLU A 571 0.39 -6.99 14.27
CA GLU A 571 0.83 -8.30 14.68
C GLU A 571 0.88 -9.25 13.49
N SER A 572 1.98 -9.98 13.35
CA SER A 572 2.13 -11.01 12.33
C SER A 572 1.51 -12.34 12.77
N SER A 573 1.28 -13.25 11.82
CA SER A 573 0.83 -14.62 12.12
C SER A 573 1.78 -15.41 13.02
N ALA A 574 3.03 -14.98 13.13
CA ALA A 574 4.04 -15.56 14.03
C ALA A 574 4.09 -14.85 15.41
N GLY A 575 3.19 -13.89 15.67
CA GLY A 575 3.14 -13.11 16.90
C GLY A 575 4.23 -12.04 16.99
N ALA A 576 4.84 -11.63 15.87
CA ALA A 576 5.75 -10.49 15.86
C ALA A 576 4.95 -9.18 15.95
N LEU A 577 5.40 -8.22 16.75
CA LEU A 577 4.64 -7.03 17.13
C LEU A 577 5.36 -5.72 16.78
N GLY A 578 4.59 -4.72 16.41
CA GLY A 578 4.96 -3.31 16.31
C GLY A 578 5.85 -2.95 15.14
N LEU A 579 6.47 -1.78 15.21
CA LEU A 579 7.20 -1.14 14.10
C LEU A 579 8.29 -2.03 13.50
N MET A 580 9.09 -2.70 14.34
CA MET A 580 10.21 -3.54 13.95
C MET A 580 9.88 -5.05 14.00
N GLN A 581 8.63 -5.43 14.22
CA GLN A 581 8.14 -6.82 14.19
C GLN A 581 9.01 -7.80 14.97
N VAL A 582 9.26 -7.49 16.25
CA VAL A 582 10.04 -8.37 17.12
C VAL A 582 9.13 -9.39 17.78
N ILE A 583 9.49 -10.67 17.68
CA ILE A 583 8.74 -11.75 18.35
C ILE A 583 8.93 -11.70 19.88
N PRO A 584 7.90 -12.07 20.69
CA PRO A 584 7.94 -11.93 22.15
C PRO A 584 9.15 -12.56 22.85
N PRO A 585 9.64 -13.77 22.47
CA PRO A 585 10.84 -14.34 23.12
C PRO A 585 12.11 -13.50 22.88
N THR A 586 12.24 -12.94 21.66
CA THR A 586 13.38 -12.06 21.31
C THR A 586 13.25 -10.73 22.04
N ALA A 587 12.05 -10.13 22.11
CA ALA A 587 11.79 -8.90 22.83
C ALA A 587 12.12 -9.04 24.33
N LYS A 588 11.68 -10.12 24.97
CA LYS A 588 11.98 -10.43 26.39
C LYS A 588 13.48 -10.52 26.64
N THR A 589 14.22 -11.20 25.76
CA THR A 589 15.67 -11.35 25.88
C THR A 589 16.38 -10.01 25.68
N ALA A 590 15.99 -9.25 24.65
CA ALA A 590 16.53 -7.94 24.35
C ALA A 590 16.26 -6.94 25.49
N ALA A 591 15.01 -6.84 25.97
CA ALA A 591 14.61 -5.97 27.06
C ALA A 591 15.46 -6.22 28.32
N ARG A 592 15.64 -7.49 28.72
CA ARG A 592 16.51 -7.86 29.86
C ARG A 592 17.93 -7.38 29.64
N ASN A 593 18.49 -7.57 28.45
CA ASN A 593 19.90 -7.22 28.17
C ASN A 593 20.13 -5.71 28.12
N ILE A 594 19.10 -4.90 27.86
CA ILE A 594 19.18 -3.43 27.88
C ILE A 594 18.63 -2.81 29.16
N GLY A 595 18.24 -3.63 30.17
CA GLY A 595 17.80 -3.17 31.49
C GLY A 595 16.37 -2.61 31.52
N LEU A 596 15.50 -2.98 30.56
CA LEU A 596 14.08 -2.60 30.57
C LEU A 596 13.29 -3.58 31.44
N SER A 597 12.72 -3.08 32.55
CA SER A 597 11.84 -3.84 33.45
C SER A 597 10.39 -3.89 32.98
N SER A 598 9.96 -2.89 32.25
CA SER A 598 8.62 -2.76 31.65
C SER A 598 8.72 -2.20 30.23
N TYR A 599 7.93 -2.73 29.31
CA TYR A 599 7.88 -2.26 27.91
C TYR A 599 6.56 -2.68 27.26
N SER A 600 6.14 -1.93 26.22
CA SER A 600 5.05 -2.30 25.33
C SER A 600 5.55 -2.41 23.89
N MET A 601 5.32 -3.55 23.25
CA MET A 601 5.75 -3.76 21.87
C MET A 601 4.91 -2.97 20.83
N THR A 602 3.79 -2.41 21.25
CA THR A 602 2.98 -1.48 20.43
C THR A 602 3.35 -0.01 20.67
N ASN A 603 4.14 0.27 21.71
CA ASN A 603 4.72 1.60 21.90
C ASN A 603 5.91 1.79 20.96
N PRO A 604 5.94 2.84 20.12
CA PRO A 604 7.00 3.09 19.15
C PRO A 604 8.39 3.20 19.78
N GLU A 605 8.50 3.89 20.90
CA GLU A 605 9.78 4.12 21.61
C GLU A 605 10.39 2.81 22.11
N ASP A 606 9.59 1.97 22.80
CA ASP A 606 10.03 0.68 23.30
C ASP A 606 10.39 -0.29 22.17
N ASN A 607 9.52 -0.32 21.14
CA ASN A 607 9.70 -1.22 20.01
C ASN A 607 10.99 -0.92 19.23
N VAL A 608 11.24 0.37 18.91
CA VAL A 608 12.45 0.77 18.20
C VAL A 608 13.71 0.58 19.06
N ASN A 609 13.65 0.83 20.38
CA ASN A 609 14.77 0.53 21.28
C ASN A 609 15.14 -0.97 21.27
N ILE A 610 14.14 -1.83 21.43
CA ILE A 610 14.32 -3.30 21.46
C ILE A 610 14.75 -3.82 20.08
N GLY A 611 14.09 -3.38 19.02
CA GLY A 611 14.37 -3.80 17.65
C GLY A 611 15.74 -3.38 17.14
N THR A 612 16.18 -2.15 17.45
CA THR A 612 17.54 -1.69 17.10
C THR A 612 18.62 -2.43 17.90
N TYR A 613 18.34 -2.80 19.16
CA TYR A 613 19.25 -3.68 19.91
C TYR A 613 19.41 -5.04 19.22
N TYR A 614 18.32 -5.66 18.78
CA TYR A 614 18.39 -6.94 18.09
C TYR A 614 19.08 -6.83 16.72
N LEU A 615 18.85 -5.74 15.99
CA LEU A 615 19.57 -5.46 14.74
C LEU A 615 21.07 -5.26 14.97
N ASP A 616 21.47 -4.54 16.02
CA ASP A 616 22.87 -4.38 16.41
C ASP A 616 23.51 -5.73 16.78
N PHE A 617 22.80 -6.56 17.54
CA PHE A 617 23.24 -7.92 17.87
C PHE A 617 23.50 -8.76 16.61
N THR A 618 22.60 -8.72 15.62
CA THR A 618 22.80 -9.47 14.37
C THR A 618 23.96 -8.92 13.55
N HIS A 619 24.19 -7.62 13.52
CA HIS A 619 25.38 -7.02 12.89
C HIS A 619 26.68 -7.48 13.55
N LYS A 620 26.77 -7.36 14.86
CA LYS A 620 27.97 -7.78 15.62
C LYS A 620 28.30 -9.24 15.42
N LYS A 621 27.28 -10.10 15.32
CA LYS A 621 27.45 -11.54 15.08
C LYS A 621 28.14 -11.84 13.74
N TYR A 622 28.00 -10.98 12.74
CA TYR A 622 28.52 -11.19 11.39
C TYR A 622 29.54 -10.13 10.97
N GLY A 623 30.33 -9.58 11.92
CA GLY A 623 31.39 -8.62 11.62
C GLY A 623 30.88 -7.35 10.92
N ASN A 624 29.71 -6.88 11.33
CA ASN A 624 29.00 -5.71 10.78
C ASN A 624 28.52 -5.86 9.32
N ASN A 625 28.50 -7.09 8.78
CA ASN A 625 27.89 -7.32 7.45
C ASN A 625 26.38 -7.18 7.52
N SER A 626 25.85 -6.08 6.96
CA SER A 626 24.44 -5.71 7.02
C SER A 626 23.55 -6.68 6.23
N MET A 627 24.03 -7.28 5.13
CA MET A 627 23.27 -8.31 4.39
C MET A 627 22.96 -9.53 5.27
N LEU A 628 23.99 -10.03 5.97
CA LEU A 628 23.84 -11.18 6.86
C LEU A 628 23.02 -10.81 8.11
N ALA A 629 23.18 -9.59 8.62
CA ALA A 629 22.39 -9.07 9.73
C ALA A 629 20.90 -8.99 9.38
N ILE A 630 20.56 -8.39 8.24
CA ILE A 630 19.18 -8.28 7.72
C ILE A 630 18.59 -9.67 7.43
N ALA A 631 19.35 -10.56 6.77
CA ALA A 631 18.92 -11.94 6.55
C ALA A 631 18.63 -12.68 7.86
N SER A 632 19.47 -12.43 8.90
CA SER A 632 19.32 -13.04 10.23
C SER A 632 18.14 -12.45 11.00
N TYR A 633 17.83 -11.18 10.78
CA TYR A 633 16.66 -10.55 11.38
C TYR A 633 15.37 -11.28 11.00
N ASN A 634 15.22 -11.63 9.72
CA ASN A 634 14.07 -12.35 9.19
C ASN A 634 14.11 -13.86 9.45
N ALA A 635 15.20 -14.54 9.05
CA ALA A 635 15.28 -16.02 9.09
C ALA A 635 15.89 -16.59 10.39
N GLY A 636 16.41 -15.74 11.25
CA GLY A 636 17.18 -16.12 12.41
C GLY A 636 18.65 -16.46 12.11
N PRO A 637 19.57 -16.19 13.06
CA PRO A 637 21.00 -16.35 12.83
C PRO A 637 21.45 -17.79 12.56
N ASN A 638 20.73 -18.79 13.05
CA ASN A 638 21.07 -20.20 12.81
C ASN A 638 20.86 -20.62 11.34
N ALA A 639 19.83 -20.08 10.69
CA ALA A 639 19.57 -20.34 9.27
C ALA A 639 20.69 -19.74 8.41
N VAL A 640 21.05 -18.48 8.66
CA VAL A 640 22.11 -17.77 7.94
C VAL A 640 23.47 -18.45 8.11
N ALA A 641 23.82 -18.88 9.33
CA ALA A 641 25.06 -19.64 9.57
C ALA A 641 25.13 -20.94 8.72
N LYS A 642 24.01 -21.67 8.58
CA LYS A 642 23.92 -22.86 7.72
C LYS A 642 24.13 -22.51 6.24
N TRP A 643 23.59 -21.36 5.76
CA TRP A 643 23.75 -20.93 4.39
C TRP A 643 25.19 -20.51 4.10
N ILE A 644 25.84 -19.77 4.99
CA ILE A 644 27.26 -19.41 4.86
C ILE A 644 28.12 -20.69 4.75
N LYS A 645 27.89 -21.68 5.63
CA LYS A 645 28.61 -22.97 5.58
C LYS A 645 28.38 -23.70 4.24
N ARG A 646 27.17 -23.62 3.68
CA ARG A 646 26.79 -24.34 2.46
C ARG A 646 27.29 -23.67 1.18
N TYR A 647 27.20 -22.35 1.09
CA TYR A 647 27.42 -21.61 -0.16
C TYR A 647 28.71 -20.79 -0.16
N GLY A 648 29.32 -20.57 1.02
CA GLY A 648 30.41 -19.59 1.18
C GLY A 648 29.90 -18.15 1.07
N LEU A 649 30.84 -17.20 1.12
CA LEU A 649 30.55 -15.75 1.01
C LEU A 649 31.60 -15.06 0.10
N LYS A 650 31.90 -15.68 -1.05
CA LYS A 650 32.90 -15.13 -1.99
C LYS A 650 32.36 -13.91 -2.74
N ASP A 651 31.11 -13.92 -3.11
CA ASP A 651 30.39 -12.84 -3.80
C ASP A 651 29.05 -12.63 -3.11
N ALA A 652 28.85 -11.44 -2.58
CA ALA A 652 27.65 -11.11 -1.80
C ALA A 652 26.37 -11.12 -2.64
N ASP A 653 26.42 -10.67 -3.90
CA ASP A 653 25.25 -10.68 -4.80
C ASP A 653 24.85 -12.12 -5.15
N GLU A 654 25.82 -12.99 -5.41
CA GLU A 654 25.55 -14.42 -5.62
C GLU A 654 25.02 -15.09 -4.38
N PHE A 655 25.50 -14.72 -3.19
CA PHE A 655 24.97 -15.24 -1.92
C PHE A 655 23.50 -14.87 -1.75
N VAL A 656 23.11 -13.62 -2.02
CA VAL A 656 21.70 -13.20 -1.97
C VAL A 656 20.86 -14.05 -2.93
N GLU A 657 21.33 -14.31 -4.17
CA GLU A 657 20.61 -15.16 -5.13
C GLU A 657 20.46 -16.61 -4.66
N GLN A 658 21.40 -17.10 -3.85
CA GLN A 658 21.44 -18.48 -3.33
C GLN A 658 20.68 -18.67 -2.03
N ILE A 659 20.17 -17.61 -1.38
CA ILE A 659 19.34 -17.73 -0.17
C ILE A 659 18.14 -18.64 -0.50
N PRO A 660 18.00 -19.80 0.20
CA PRO A 660 17.02 -20.81 -0.20
C PRO A 660 15.58 -20.44 0.23
N TYR A 661 15.44 -19.57 1.21
CA TYR A 661 14.13 -19.05 1.62
C TYR A 661 13.78 -17.85 0.75
N ARG A 662 12.81 -18.05 -0.14
CA ARG A 662 12.36 -16.99 -1.07
C ARG A 662 11.92 -15.72 -0.33
N GLU A 663 11.28 -15.90 0.81
CA GLU A 663 10.88 -14.82 1.70
C GLU A 663 12.08 -13.99 2.14
N THR A 664 13.09 -14.64 2.75
CA THR A 664 14.28 -13.95 3.26
C THR A 664 15.10 -13.31 2.13
N LYS A 665 15.18 -13.96 0.96
CA LYS A 665 15.81 -13.35 -0.20
C LYS A 665 15.10 -12.07 -0.61
N GLY A 666 13.78 -12.11 -0.80
CA GLY A 666 12.99 -10.93 -1.13
C GLY A 666 13.04 -9.86 -0.04
N TYR A 667 13.09 -10.27 1.22
CA TYR A 667 13.25 -9.37 2.37
C TYR A 667 14.57 -8.59 2.32
N VAL A 668 15.68 -9.27 2.08
CA VAL A 668 17.01 -8.62 1.93
C VAL A 668 16.99 -7.62 0.76
N GLU A 669 16.54 -8.06 -0.42
CA GLU A 669 16.42 -7.19 -1.59
C GLU A 669 15.55 -5.97 -1.28
N SER A 670 14.38 -6.14 -0.63
CA SER A 670 13.45 -5.06 -0.30
C SER A 670 13.98 -4.08 0.74
N VAL A 671 14.65 -4.55 1.80
CA VAL A 671 15.23 -3.65 2.82
C VAL A 671 16.30 -2.75 2.20
N PHE A 672 17.17 -3.30 1.35
CA PHE A 672 18.20 -2.49 0.69
C PHE A 672 17.66 -1.63 -0.46
N GLU A 673 16.59 -2.05 -1.14
CA GLU A 673 15.85 -1.18 -2.08
C GLU A 673 15.22 0.00 -1.33
N ASN A 674 14.60 -0.25 -0.17
CA ASN A 674 14.09 0.81 0.69
C ASN A 674 15.23 1.75 1.12
N TYR A 675 16.36 1.22 1.60
CA TYR A 675 17.53 2.01 1.97
C TYR A 675 17.98 2.94 0.84
N TRP A 676 18.12 2.40 -0.36
CA TRP A 676 18.49 3.17 -1.53
C TRP A 676 17.48 4.28 -1.86
N ASN A 677 16.20 3.98 -1.79
CA ASN A 677 15.15 4.97 -2.03
C ASN A 677 15.10 6.04 -0.93
N TYR A 678 15.33 5.69 0.34
CA TYR A 678 15.49 6.68 1.40
C TYR A 678 16.73 7.58 1.18
N MET A 679 17.84 7.04 0.73
CA MET A 679 19.01 7.83 0.32
C MET A 679 18.65 8.81 -0.80
N LEU A 680 17.94 8.36 -1.84
CA LEU A 680 17.51 9.20 -2.97
C LEU A 680 16.47 10.28 -2.59
N VAL A 681 15.72 10.09 -1.52
CA VAL A 681 14.70 11.04 -1.08
C VAL A 681 15.26 12.05 -0.07
N TYR A 682 16.11 11.59 0.83
CA TYR A 682 16.51 12.37 2.01
C TYR A 682 17.98 12.79 2.04
N ASN A 683 18.87 12.19 1.21
CA ASN A 683 20.28 12.56 1.17
C ASN A 683 20.62 13.29 -0.13
N PRO A 684 20.94 14.59 -0.07
CA PRO A 684 21.22 15.39 -1.27
C PRO A 684 22.52 14.99 -1.99
N GLU A 685 23.48 14.38 -1.29
CA GLU A 685 24.75 13.95 -1.90
C GLU A 685 24.52 12.90 -2.99
N VAL A 686 23.56 11.98 -2.77
CA VAL A 686 23.22 10.97 -3.79
C VAL A 686 22.59 11.61 -5.03
N GLY A 687 21.80 12.67 -4.85
CA GLY A 687 21.26 13.46 -5.96
C GLY A 687 22.37 14.04 -6.84
N SER A 688 23.42 14.61 -6.24
CA SER A 688 24.57 15.16 -6.95
C SER A 688 25.31 14.10 -7.79
N LEU A 689 25.47 12.88 -7.28
CA LEU A 689 26.10 11.77 -8.03
C LEU A 689 25.32 11.40 -9.31
N PHE A 690 23.98 11.53 -9.29
CA PHE A 690 23.16 11.31 -10.49
C PHE A 690 23.31 12.42 -11.52
N GLU A 691 23.44 13.68 -11.11
CA GLU A 691 23.69 14.78 -12.04
C GLU A 691 25.06 14.61 -12.72
N ASP A 692 26.10 14.23 -11.97
CA ASP A 692 27.41 13.90 -12.53
C ASP A 692 27.38 12.75 -13.53
N LEU A 693 26.48 11.77 -13.32
CA LEU A 693 26.33 10.65 -14.25
C LEU A 693 25.69 11.06 -15.59
N LYS A 694 24.84 12.10 -15.60
CA LYS A 694 24.20 12.62 -16.82
C LYS A 694 25.13 13.49 -17.64
N THR A 695 26.09 14.14 -16.99
CA THR A 695 27.04 15.06 -17.63
C THR A 695 28.28 14.38 -18.19
N LYS A 696 28.58 13.17 -17.75
CA LYS A 696 29.68 12.29 -18.25
C LYS A 696 29.16 11.20 -19.19
#